data_8957e4ef8471caeefff1f0eea21ce190
#
_entry.id   8957e4ef8471caeefff1f0eea21ce190
#
_cell.length_a   1.000
_cell.length_b   1.000
_cell.length_c   1.000
_cell.angle_alpha   90.00
_cell.angle_beta   90.00
_cell.angle_gamma   90.00
#
_symmetry.space_group_name_H-M   'P 1'
#
loop_
_entity.id
_entity.type
_entity.pdbx_description
1 polymer ?
#
loop_
_entity_poly.entity_id
_entity_poly.type
_entity_poly.pdbx_seq_one_letter_code
_entity_poly.pdbx_strand_id
1 'polypeptide(L)'
;MDLTLYPLGEYIQLLQRKNLQLDFSGAPLTREVALVSCDSRDVIPGTLFICKGAHFKPEFLQSAKEKGAFVYLSEKKYDQVDLPCIQVSDVRLAMAYLADFYYNHPSAKLGVVGVTGTKGKSTTTYYLKYIFDEYLAAKKQAPSGVIGGIETYDGVEKFESHLTTPEPLELERHFANAVSSGIRYLSMEVSSQALKYDRVKNVEFAAAVFLNIGMDHISPIEHPDFEDYFASQLRSFAQAAAACVNLDCDHADRVLEAARKSCPRIITFSQTDPSATIFGSQVRKAGGDILFRVKTPRYSREFRLTMPGLFNVQNALAALAVCEAVGVPEQYAFAGLMKARVPGRMEVYANADEKVSVIVDYAHNRLSFETLFRSVREEYPGRRIVTVFGCPGYKAYDRRKDLGEISGQYSDLVILTEEDPGEEPVENICRDIAQYVAQGTSDYSIVPDRGEAIKQAVMSCDEPTVILLTGKGAETRQKRGIEYIDCPSDVDYAKQYLHDYDVQHGMDGMSKVRALLDVLPKLRQYEGRTIVIKYGGSALDAASTDTILEDAAALQSVGVRVVLVHGGGKEISSLLERMNVPTVFENGYRVTDDTVLETAEMALSARVNKSIVSALDRIGAKACGVSGRDGGLITARQKDKALGLVGTITKVDPRLLRTLLDSGFLPVVSPVSRSEDGGALNCNADDAARAVAEAMGADKLIFLTDTDGILVDSHNQSTRIARMDVARAKELMDSGLIAGGMIPKTMNCIHAVEHGVGSVTVLDGRMEHAVLLEAIAEKSLGTTMEKKK
;
A
#
# COMPACT_ATOMS: atom_id res chain seq x y z
N MET A 1 -8.12 12.45 -17.23
CA MET A 1 -7.40 11.82 -18.38
C MET A 1 -7.96 12.43 -19.66
N ASP A 2 -7.16 13.16 -20.44
CA ASP A 2 -7.61 13.68 -21.74
C ASP A 2 -7.53 12.54 -22.77
N LEU A 3 -8.62 11.77 -22.88
CA LEU A 3 -8.76 10.74 -23.91
C LEU A 3 -9.14 11.39 -25.25
N THR A 4 -8.46 11.00 -26.31
CA THR A 4 -8.90 11.35 -27.66
C THR A 4 -10.15 10.54 -27.97
N LEU A 5 -11.30 11.18 -28.12
CA LEU A 5 -12.53 10.51 -28.51
C LEU A 5 -12.53 10.26 -30.01
N TYR A 6 -12.92 9.05 -30.39
CA TYR A 6 -13.01 8.65 -31.81
C TYR A 6 -14.48 8.44 -32.20
N PRO A 7 -14.84 8.72 -33.46
CA PRO A 7 -16.18 8.44 -33.96
C PRO A 7 -16.41 6.93 -34.07
N LEU A 8 -17.64 6.49 -33.93
CA LEU A 8 -18.05 5.06 -33.99
C LEU A 8 -17.51 4.34 -35.24
N GLY A 9 -17.41 5.07 -36.37
CA GLY A 9 -16.87 4.52 -37.63
C GLY A 9 -15.46 3.96 -37.48
N GLU A 10 -14.60 4.56 -36.67
CA GLU A 10 -13.23 4.06 -36.45
C GLU A 10 -13.23 2.72 -35.68
N TYR A 11 -14.10 2.56 -34.68
CA TYR A 11 -14.27 1.28 -33.97
C TYR A 11 -14.76 0.17 -34.90
N ILE A 12 -15.72 0.49 -35.78
CA ILE A 12 -16.23 -0.45 -36.76
C ILE A 12 -15.14 -0.85 -37.77
N GLN A 13 -14.38 0.11 -38.31
CA GLN A 13 -13.25 -0.17 -39.21
C GLN A 13 -12.17 -1.01 -38.52
N LEU A 14 -11.92 -0.80 -37.22
CA LEU A 14 -11.00 -1.65 -36.46
C LEU A 14 -11.49 -3.09 -36.43
N LEU A 15 -12.76 -3.33 -36.08
CA LEU A 15 -13.37 -4.65 -36.04
C LEU A 15 -13.38 -5.33 -37.43
N GLN A 16 -13.63 -4.56 -38.50
CA GLN A 16 -13.55 -5.06 -39.87
C GLN A 16 -12.12 -5.50 -40.25
N ARG A 17 -11.11 -4.66 -39.98
CA ARG A 17 -9.70 -5.01 -40.19
C ARG A 17 -9.25 -6.26 -39.45
N LYS A 18 -9.91 -6.57 -38.30
CA LYS A 18 -9.66 -7.77 -37.49
C LYS A 18 -10.57 -8.95 -37.89
N ASN A 19 -11.42 -8.81 -38.90
CA ASN A 19 -12.38 -9.80 -39.37
C ASN A 19 -13.36 -10.28 -38.26
N LEU A 20 -13.73 -9.39 -37.35
CA LEU A 20 -14.62 -9.69 -36.22
C LEU A 20 -16.05 -9.25 -36.46
N GLN A 21 -16.29 -8.19 -37.24
CA GLN A 21 -17.64 -7.68 -37.51
C GLN A 21 -18.39 -8.63 -38.45
N LEU A 22 -19.60 -9.04 -38.03
CA LEU A 22 -20.52 -9.85 -38.83
C LEU A 22 -21.61 -8.98 -39.47
N ASP A 23 -22.25 -8.11 -38.67
CA ASP A 23 -23.32 -7.22 -39.15
C ASP A 23 -23.31 -5.89 -38.37
N PHE A 24 -23.83 -4.83 -38.99
CA PHE A 24 -24.01 -3.53 -38.34
C PHE A 24 -25.09 -2.73 -39.06
N SER A 25 -26.01 -2.16 -38.27
CA SER A 25 -27.06 -1.27 -38.81
C SER A 25 -27.52 -0.24 -37.75
N GLY A 26 -27.79 0.97 -38.21
CA GLY A 26 -28.68 1.92 -37.51
C GLY A 26 -28.05 2.98 -36.61
N ALA A 27 -26.75 2.99 -36.30
CA ALA A 27 -26.14 4.06 -35.52
C ALA A 27 -25.34 5.04 -36.41
N PRO A 28 -25.27 6.33 -36.05
CA PRO A 28 -24.51 7.33 -36.80
C PRO A 28 -22.99 7.12 -36.62
N LEU A 29 -22.31 6.78 -37.73
CA LEU A 29 -20.87 6.50 -37.75
C LEU A 29 -20.00 7.68 -37.31
N THR A 30 -20.50 8.91 -37.46
CA THR A 30 -19.78 10.16 -37.08
C THR A 30 -19.90 10.51 -35.62
N ARG A 31 -20.76 9.78 -34.86
CA ARG A 31 -20.93 10.06 -33.43
C ARG A 31 -19.72 9.57 -32.65
N GLU A 32 -19.17 10.46 -31.82
CA GLU A 32 -18.06 10.13 -30.92
C GLU A 32 -18.50 9.15 -29.83
N VAL A 33 -17.62 8.20 -29.51
CA VAL A 33 -17.79 7.25 -28.41
C VAL A 33 -17.21 7.89 -27.16
N ALA A 34 -18.08 8.31 -26.25
CA ALA A 34 -17.67 8.95 -25.00
C ALA A 34 -17.14 7.93 -23.98
N LEU A 35 -17.68 6.70 -24.00
CA LEU A 35 -17.27 5.62 -23.12
C LEU A 35 -17.45 4.26 -23.81
N VAL A 36 -16.52 3.33 -23.56
CA VAL A 36 -16.69 1.91 -23.84
C VAL A 36 -16.84 1.17 -22.50
N SER A 37 -17.96 0.51 -22.27
CA SER A 37 -18.24 -0.18 -21.00
C SER A 37 -18.97 -1.50 -21.19
N CYS A 38 -18.73 -2.45 -20.30
CA CYS A 38 -19.53 -3.68 -20.17
C CYS A 38 -20.34 -3.71 -18.85
N ASP A 39 -20.28 -2.64 -18.03
CA ASP A 39 -21.08 -2.49 -16.82
C ASP A 39 -22.19 -1.46 -17.03
N SER A 40 -23.44 -1.90 -16.89
CA SER A 40 -24.60 -1.00 -17.06
C SER A 40 -24.73 0.07 -15.98
N ARG A 41 -23.94 -0.02 -14.89
CA ARG A 41 -23.90 0.98 -13.82
C ARG A 41 -23.11 2.21 -14.22
N ASP A 42 -22.04 2.03 -15.01
CA ASP A 42 -21.08 3.07 -15.41
C ASP A 42 -21.48 3.82 -16.68
N VAL A 43 -22.57 3.42 -17.33
CA VAL A 43 -23.00 4.00 -18.60
C VAL A 43 -23.35 5.47 -18.49
N ILE A 44 -22.84 6.26 -19.45
CA ILE A 44 -23.11 7.69 -19.64
C ILE A 44 -23.63 7.95 -21.08
N PRO A 45 -24.21 9.11 -21.37
CA PRO A 45 -24.58 9.48 -22.74
C PRO A 45 -23.39 9.38 -23.71
N GLY A 46 -23.58 8.65 -24.83
CA GLY A 46 -22.53 8.40 -25.82
C GLY A 46 -21.71 7.12 -25.56
N THR A 47 -22.20 6.22 -24.69
CA THR A 47 -21.52 4.92 -24.45
C THR A 47 -21.75 3.92 -25.58
N LEU A 48 -20.66 3.22 -25.98
CA LEU A 48 -20.68 1.95 -26.70
C LEU A 48 -20.71 0.84 -25.62
N PHE A 49 -21.82 0.11 -25.53
CA PHE A 49 -22.01 -0.91 -24.50
C PHE A 49 -21.66 -2.32 -24.99
N ILE A 50 -20.90 -3.10 -24.24
CA ILE A 50 -20.46 -4.45 -24.61
C ILE A 50 -21.27 -5.49 -23.83
N CYS A 51 -22.08 -6.29 -24.52
CA CYS A 51 -22.85 -7.38 -23.95
C CYS A 51 -21.99 -8.64 -23.78
N LYS A 52 -21.39 -8.80 -22.60
CA LYS A 52 -20.43 -9.87 -22.32
C LYS A 52 -20.80 -10.68 -21.09
N GLY A 53 -20.46 -11.97 -21.13
CA GLY A 53 -20.46 -12.86 -19.97
C GLY A 53 -21.60 -13.87 -19.98
N ALA A 54 -21.36 -15.04 -19.34
CA ALA A 54 -22.32 -16.14 -19.25
C ALA A 54 -23.61 -15.76 -18.46
N HIS A 55 -23.50 -14.78 -17.57
CA HIS A 55 -24.61 -14.27 -16.75
C HIS A 55 -25.22 -12.97 -17.29
N PHE A 56 -24.88 -12.59 -18.53
CA PHE A 56 -25.47 -11.39 -19.15
C PHE A 56 -26.98 -11.56 -19.32
N LYS A 57 -27.71 -10.52 -18.89
CA LYS A 57 -29.17 -10.45 -19.00
C LYS A 57 -29.60 -9.26 -19.85
N PRO A 58 -30.67 -9.39 -20.67
CA PRO A 58 -31.16 -8.29 -21.52
C PRO A 58 -31.54 -7.03 -20.72
N GLU A 59 -31.90 -7.17 -19.44
CA GLU A 59 -32.22 -6.05 -18.55
C GLU A 59 -31.02 -5.13 -18.35
N PHE A 60 -29.79 -5.66 -18.40
CA PHE A 60 -28.56 -4.85 -18.31
C PHE A 60 -28.39 -3.96 -19.55
N LEU A 61 -28.74 -4.51 -20.75
CA LEU A 61 -28.73 -3.71 -21.98
C LEU A 61 -29.82 -2.64 -21.98
N GLN A 62 -31.00 -2.97 -21.46
CA GLN A 62 -32.09 -2.01 -21.31
C GLN A 62 -31.69 -0.87 -20.36
N SER A 63 -31.11 -1.19 -19.23
CA SER A 63 -30.56 -0.20 -18.28
C SER A 63 -29.48 0.67 -18.92
N ALA A 64 -28.58 0.09 -19.71
CA ALA A 64 -27.55 0.81 -20.44
C ALA A 64 -28.15 1.80 -21.44
N LYS A 65 -29.18 1.38 -22.19
CA LYS A 65 -29.94 2.27 -23.11
C LYS A 65 -30.54 3.47 -22.38
N GLU A 66 -31.21 3.22 -21.25
CA GLU A 66 -31.87 4.26 -20.44
C GLU A 66 -30.87 5.28 -19.91
N LYS A 67 -29.65 4.89 -19.63
CA LYS A 67 -28.54 5.77 -19.19
C LYS A 67 -27.79 6.46 -20.35
N GLY A 68 -28.12 6.15 -21.59
CA GLY A 68 -27.59 6.87 -22.75
C GLY A 68 -26.57 6.12 -23.60
N ALA A 69 -26.47 4.81 -23.46
CA ALA A 69 -25.79 4.00 -24.47
C ALA A 69 -26.49 4.19 -25.82
N PHE A 70 -25.75 4.38 -26.89
CA PHE A 70 -26.33 4.66 -28.21
C PHE A 70 -26.11 3.53 -29.23
N VAL A 71 -25.26 2.57 -28.88
CA VAL A 71 -24.94 1.38 -29.65
C VAL A 71 -24.45 0.28 -28.72
N TYR A 72 -24.71 -0.97 -29.04
CA TYR A 72 -24.11 -2.07 -28.30
C TYR A 72 -23.38 -3.07 -29.22
N LEU A 73 -22.45 -3.81 -28.62
CA LEU A 73 -21.65 -4.86 -29.26
C LEU A 73 -22.00 -6.21 -28.64
N SER A 74 -22.28 -7.23 -29.45
CA SER A 74 -22.68 -8.57 -29.00
C SER A 74 -22.42 -9.62 -30.09
N GLU A 75 -22.35 -10.91 -29.72
CA GLU A 75 -22.34 -12.04 -30.65
C GLU A 75 -23.73 -12.33 -31.21
N LYS A 76 -24.80 -11.89 -30.53
CA LYS A 76 -26.19 -12.06 -30.96
C LYS A 76 -26.99 -10.77 -30.81
N LYS A 77 -28.00 -10.62 -31.67
CA LYS A 77 -28.89 -9.47 -31.58
C LYS A 77 -29.93 -9.68 -30.47
N TYR A 78 -30.25 -8.59 -29.75
CA TYR A 78 -31.26 -8.53 -28.69
C TYR A 78 -32.48 -7.71 -29.20
N ASP A 79 -33.41 -8.33 -29.95
CA ASP A 79 -34.53 -7.65 -30.61
C ASP A 79 -35.51 -6.98 -29.62
N GLN A 80 -35.49 -7.37 -28.35
CA GLN A 80 -36.30 -6.76 -27.30
C GLN A 80 -35.83 -5.38 -26.84
N VAL A 81 -34.61 -4.97 -27.21
CA VAL A 81 -34.06 -3.65 -26.87
C VAL A 81 -33.83 -2.88 -28.16
N ASP A 82 -34.61 -1.84 -28.35
CA ASP A 82 -34.46 -0.95 -29.51
C ASP A 82 -33.21 -0.08 -29.39
N LEU A 83 -32.05 -0.66 -29.74
CA LEU A 83 -30.73 -0.03 -29.76
C LEU A 83 -29.92 -0.62 -30.92
N PRO A 84 -29.17 0.17 -31.69
CA PRO A 84 -28.31 -0.34 -32.76
C PRO A 84 -27.29 -1.36 -32.25
N CYS A 85 -27.08 -2.44 -33.00
CA CYS A 85 -26.18 -3.53 -32.67
C CYS A 85 -24.98 -3.60 -33.63
N ILE A 86 -23.79 -3.73 -33.07
CA ILE A 86 -22.59 -4.21 -33.78
C ILE A 86 -22.48 -5.70 -33.46
N GLN A 87 -22.84 -6.55 -34.42
CA GLN A 87 -22.72 -8.00 -34.25
C GLN A 87 -21.31 -8.45 -34.59
N VAL A 88 -20.70 -9.23 -33.67
CA VAL A 88 -19.33 -9.73 -33.81
C VAL A 88 -19.28 -11.25 -33.66
N SER A 89 -18.23 -11.86 -34.22
CA SER A 89 -18.00 -13.30 -34.12
C SER A 89 -17.47 -13.74 -32.75
N ASP A 90 -16.78 -12.85 -32.04
CA ASP A 90 -16.18 -13.09 -30.72
C ASP A 90 -16.19 -11.79 -29.92
N VAL A 91 -17.03 -11.71 -28.89
CA VAL A 91 -17.20 -10.50 -28.07
C VAL A 91 -15.99 -10.23 -27.15
N ARG A 92 -15.30 -11.29 -26.71
CA ARG A 92 -14.14 -11.15 -25.81
C ARG A 92 -12.96 -10.58 -26.57
N LEU A 93 -12.66 -11.15 -27.73
CA LEU A 93 -11.61 -10.67 -28.61
C LEU A 93 -11.90 -9.26 -29.12
N ALA A 94 -13.17 -8.97 -29.49
CA ALA A 94 -13.58 -7.63 -29.90
C ALA A 94 -13.39 -6.61 -28.77
N MET A 95 -13.78 -6.97 -27.53
CA MET A 95 -13.61 -6.11 -26.36
C MET A 95 -12.13 -5.76 -26.11
N ALA A 96 -11.21 -6.72 -26.27
CA ALA A 96 -9.79 -6.47 -26.08
C ALA A 96 -9.25 -5.44 -27.09
N TYR A 97 -9.63 -5.57 -28.39
CA TYR A 97 -9.25 -4.60 -29.40
C TYR A 97 -9.87 -3.20 -29.17
N LEU A 98 -11.14 -3.16 -28.75
CA LEU A 98 -11.83 -1.90 -28.49
C LEU A 98 -11.29 -1.19 -27.24
N ALA A 99 -10.93 -1.94 -26.19
CA ALA A 99 -10.33 -1.39 -24.99
C ALA A 99 -8.98 -0.71 -25.28
N ASP A 100 -8.07 -1.40 -25.93
CA ASP A 100 -6.77 -0.87 -26.33
C ASP A 100 -6.91 0.39 -27.21
N PHE A 101 -7.84 0.36 -28.20
CA PHE A 101 -8.09 1.50 -29.08
C PHE A 101 -8.70 2.68 -28.32
N TYR A 102 -9.68 2.45 -27.45
CA TYR A 102 -10.35 3.47 -26.66
C TYR A 102 -9.37 4.22 -25.76
N TYR A 103 -8.42 3.51 -25.15
CA TYR A 103 -7.40 4.10 -24.29
C TYR A 103 -6.13 4.55 -25.03
N ASN A 104 -6.12 4.54 -26.36
CA ASN A 104 -5.02 5.08 -27.20
C ASN A 104 -3.71 4.30 -27.09
N HIS A 105 -3.81 2.97 -27.12
CA HIS A 105 -2.67 2.05 -27.10
C HIS A 105 -1.71 2.32 -25.94
N PRO A 106 -2.15 2.33 -24.68
CA PRO A 106 -1.33 2.81 -23.57
C PRO A 106 -0.16 1.88 -23.27
N SER A 107 -0.28 0.57 -23.49
CA SER A 107 0.81 -0.39 -23.25
C SER A 107 2.04 -0.11 -24.10
N ALA A 108 1.86 0.39 -25.33
CA ALA A 108 2.95 0.81 -26.22
C ALA A 108 3.81 1.97 -25.69
N LYS A 109 3.31 2.71 -24.70
CA LYS A 109 3.98 3.86 -24.06
C LYS A 109 4.69 3.48 -22.76
N LEU A 110 4.60 2.22 -22.35
CA LEU A 110 5.11 1.68 -21.09
C LEU A 110 6.09 0.54 -21.35
N GLY A 111 7.01 0.34 -20.43
CA GLY A 111 7.80 -0.89 -20.37
C GLY A 111 7.04 -1.98 -19.61
N VAL A 112 6.01 -2.58 -20.21
CA VAL A 112 5.20 -3.60 -19.56
C VAL A 112 5.95 -4.93 -19.54
N VAL A 113 6.07 -5.55 -18.35
CA VAL A 113 6.64 -6.88 -18.16
C VAL A 113 5.55 -7.85 -17.74
N GLY A 114 5.29 -8.85 -18.57
CA GLY A 114 4.32 -9.93 -18.28
C GLY A 114 5.00 -11.14 -17.67
N VAL A 115 4.53 -11.60 -16.50
CA VAL A 115 5.07 -12.77 -15.81
C VAL A 115 4.02 -13.87 -15.78
N THR A 116 4.31 -15.00 -16.43
CA THR A 116 3.45 -16.20 -16.46
C THR A 116 4.17 -17.43 -15.92
N GLY A 117 3.40 -18.45 -15.58
CA GLY A 117 3.85 -19.70 -14.99
C GLY A 117 2.87 -20.21 -13.96
N THR A 118 3.01 -21.45 -13.54
CA THR A 118 2.16 -22.02 -12.49
C THR A 118 2.44 -21.34 -11.16
N LYS A 119 3.70 -21.15 -10.79
CA LYS A 119 4.15 -20.57 -9.50
C LYS A 119 5.19 -19.47 -9.67
N GLY A 120 5.32 -18.62 -8.65
CA GLY A 120 6.33 -17.58 -8.59
C GLY A 120 5.95 -16.24 -9.25
N LYS A 121 4.79 -16.13 -9.90
CA LYS A 121 4.35 -14.90 -10.59
C LYS A 121 4.40 -13.67 -9.67
N SER A 122 3.68 -13.69 -8.57
CA SER A 122 3.63 -12.56 -7.63
C SER A 122 5.00 -12.20 -7.09
N THR A 123 5.80 -13.18 -6.68
CA THR A 123 7.16 -12.93 -6.17
C THR A 123 8.05 -12.28 -7.21
N THR A 124 8.04 -12.79 -8.44
CA THR A 124 8.84 -12.21 -9.54
C THR A 124 8.36 -10.79 -9.89
N THR A 125 7.05 -10.56 -9.93
CA THR A 125 6.45 -9.25 -10.20
C THR A 125 6.86 -8.22 -9.14
N TYR A 126 6.86 -8.61 -7.86
CA TYR A 126 7.33 -7.74 -6.79
C TYR A 126 8.85 -7.54 -6.80
N TYR A 127 9.64 -8.56 -7.11
CA TYR A 127 11.08 -8.37 -7.29
C TYR A 127 11.37 -7.34 -8.38
N LEU A 128 10.67 -7.42 -9.50
CA LEU A 128 10.75 -6.43 -10.57
C LEU A 128 10.33 -5.04 -10.10
N LYS A 129 9.23 -4.94 -9.35
CA LYS A 129 8.78 -3.67 -8.79
C LYS A 129 9.87 -3.01 -7.95
N TYR A 130 10.45 -3.73 -6.99
CA TYR A 130 11.53 -3.20 -6.14
C TYR A 130 12.78 -2.82 -6.95
N ILE A 131 13.15 -3.61 -7.96
CA ILE A 131 14.30 -3.32 -8.84
C ILE A 131 14.04 -2.06 -9.67
N PHE A 132 12.85 -1.96 -10.28
CA PHE A 132 12.48 -0.80 -11.07
C PHE A 132 12.36 0.46 -10.21
N ASP A 133 11.82 0.36 -9.01
CA ASP A 133 11.72 1.48 -8.08
C ASP A 133 13.12 2.02 -7.70
N GLU A 134 14.11 1.16 -7.42
CA GLU A 134 15.50 1.59 -7.19
C GLU A 134 16.10 2.28 -8.42
N TYR A 135 15.87 1.74 -9.60
CA TYR A 135 16.38 2.31 -10.86
C TYR A 135 15.73 3.65 -11.21
N LEU A 136 14.42 3.76 -11.03
CA LEU A 136 13.65 4.97 -11.30
C LEU A 136 13.94 6.07 -10.26
N ALA A 137 14.06 5.70 -8.98
CA ALA A 137 14.43 6.63 -7.91
C ALA A 137 15.79 7.30 -8.17
N ALA A 138 16.80 6.54 -8.65
CA ALA A 138 18.09 7.08 -9.04
C ALA A 138 18.01 8.08 -10.21
N LYS A 139 16.93 7.97 -11.03
CA LYS A 139 16.66 8.90 -12.13
C LYS A 139 15.68 10.00 -11.79
N LYS A 140 15.19 10.04 -10.54
CA LYS A 140 14.15 10.98 -10.06
C LYS A 140 12.86 10.87 -10.88
N GLN A 141 12.48 9.65 -11.25
CA GLN A 141 11.25 9.34 -11.98
C GLN A 141 10.20 8.73 -11.03
N ALA A 142 8.94 8.68 -11.47
CA ALA A 142 7.84 8.06 -10.73
C ALA A 142 8.13 6.58 -10.44
N PRO A 143 7.65 6.03 -9.29
CA PRO A 143 7.79 4.60 -9.00
C PRO A 143 7.10 3.75 -10.06
N SER A 144 7.50 2.49 -10.17
CA SER A 144 6.93 1.54 -11.14
C SER A 144 5.52 1.11 -10.75
N GLY A 145 4.71 0.76 -11.75
CA GLY A 145 3.40 0.15 -11.55
C GLY A 145 3.47 -1.35 -11.29
N VAL A 146 2.42 -1.89 -10.67
CA VAL A 146 2.23 -3.32 -10.47
C VAL A 146 0.77 -3.71 -10.67
N ILE A 147 0.52 -4.82 -11.35
CA ILE A 147 -0.81 -5.44 -11.50
C ILE A 147 -0.66 -6.93 -11.23
N GLY A 148 -1.31 -7.45 -10.21
CA GLY A 148 -1.18 -8.86 -9.85
C GLY A 148 -2.26 -9.35 -8.90
N GLY A 149 -2.11 -10.57 -8.38
CA GLY A 149 -3.07 -11.17 -7.46
C GLY A 149 -3.05 -10.58 -6.04
N ILE A 150 -2.06 -9.76 -5.71
CA ILE A 150 -1.93 -9.15 -4.38
C ILE A 150 -2.47 -7.72 -4.41
N GLU A 151 -1.88 -6.86 -5.23
CA GLU A 151 -2.31 -5.47 -5.37
C GLU A 151 -2.25 -5.00 -6.82
N THR A 152 -3.02 -3.97 -7.12
CA THR A 152 -2.89 -3.14 -8.32
C THR A 152 -2.46 -1.74 -7.90
N TYR A 153 -1.38 -1.24 -8.52
CA TYR A 153 -0.92 0.15 -8.41
C TYR A 153 -0.53 0.67 -9.79
N ASP A 154 -1.22 1.69 -10.26
CA ASP A 154 -1.05 2.30 -11.58
C ASP A 154 -0.64 3.80 -11.52
N GLY A 155 -0.30 4.29 -10.33
CA GLY A 155 0.08 5.69 -10.09
C GLY A 155 -1.11 6.61 -9.78
N VAL A 156 -2.33 6.19 -10.08
CA VAL A 156 -3.59 6.88 -9.75
C VAL A 156 -4.35 6.09 -8.70
N GLU A 157 -4.48 4.78 -8.90
CA GLU A 157 -5.21 3.88 -8.02
C GLU A 157 -4.26 2.91 -7.32
N LYS A 158 -4.59 2.55 -6.08
CA LYS A 158 -3.93 1.50 -5.32
C LYS A 158 -4.96 0.74 -4.50
N PHE A 159 -5.09 -0.57 -4.74
CA PHE A 159 -6.05 -1.42 -4.02
C PHE A 159 -5.62 -2.90 -4.03
N GLU A 160 -6.20 -3.69 -3.12
CA GLU A 160 -6.07 -5.15 -3.12
C GLU A 160 -6.80 -5.75 -4.32
N SER A 161 -6.11 -6.53 -5.14
CA SER A 161 -6.64 -7.03 -6.40
C SER A 161 -7.68 -8.13 -6.20
N HIS A 162 -8.71 -8.13 -7.06
CA HIS A 162 -9.74 -9.16 -7.09
C HIS A 162 -9.49 -10.24 -8.15
N LEU A 163 -8.71 -9.92 -9.17
CA LEU A 163 -8.29 -10.81 -10.25
C LEU A 163 -6.79 -10.68 -10.46
N THR A 164 -6.12 -11.80 -10.65
CA THR A 164 -4.68 -11.82 -10.96
C THR A 164 -4.34 -11.00 -12.21
N THR A 165 -5.23 -11.06 -13.22
CA THR A 165 -5.12 -10.27 -14.45
C THR A 165 -6.50 -9.67 -14.73
N PRO A 166 -6.67 -8.35 -14.73
CA PRO A 166 -7.94 -7.69 -14.97
C PRO A 166 -8.55 -7.97 -16.33
N GLU A 167 -9.83 -7.66 -16.49
CA GLU A 167 -10.51 -7.69 -17.79
C GLU A 167 -10.01 -6.56 -18.70
N PRO A 168 -10.12 -6.67 -20.04
CA PRO A 168 -9.46 -5.77 -20.98
C PRO A 168 -9.73 -4.27 -20.74
N LEU A 169 -11.00 -3.88 -20.50
CA LEU A 169 -11.33 -2.47 -20.27
C LEU A 169 -10.69 -1.92 -18.99
N GLU A 170 -10.65 -2.71 -17.94
CA GLU A 170 -10.02 -2.35 -16.68
C GLU A 170 -8.49 -2.32 -16.82
N LEU A 171 -7.92 -3.32 -17.48
CA LEU A 171 -6.48 -3.44 -17.72
C LEU A 171 -5.94 -2.23 -18.51
N GLU A 172 -6.61 -1.88 -19.61
CA GLU A 172 -6.19 -0.74 -20.44
C GLU A 172 -6.39 0.59 -19.73
N ARG A 173 -7.41 0.71 -18.86
CA ARG A 173 -7.59 1.86 -17.97
C ARG A 173 -6.40 2.01 -17.01
N HIS A 174 -5.94 0.93 -16.40
CA HIS A 174 -4.75 0.95 -15.53
C HIS A 174 -3.48 1.34 -16.31
N PHE A 175 -3.31 0.86 -17.53
CA PHE A 175 -2.18 1.30 -18.37
C PHE A 175 -2.28 2.78 -18.71
N ALA A 176 -3.46 3.29 -19.03
CA ALA A 176 -3.67 4.70 -19.30
C ALA A 176 -3.45 5.58 -18.06
N ASN A 177 -3.86 5.14 -16.87
CA ASN A 177 -3.51 5.76 -15.60
C ASN A 177 -1.98 5.81 -15.40
N ALA A 178 -1.30 4.69 -15.64
CA ALA A 178 0.15 4.59 -15.52
C ALA A 178 0.88 5.58 -16.44
N VAL A 179 0.43 5.69 -17.69
CA VAL A 179 0.97 6.69 -18.63
C VAL A 179 0.75 8.12 -18.13
N SER A 180 -0.47 8.43 -17.66
CA SER A 180 -0.82 9.79 -17.20
C SER A 180 -0.09 10.21 -15.93
N SER A 181 0.25 9.26 -15.06
CA SER A 181 1.03 9.49 -13.82
C SER A 181 2.55 9.47 -14.03
N GLY A 182 3.01 9.25 -15.26
CA GLY A 182 4.43 9.25 -15.60
C GLY A 182 5.17 7.96 -15.23
N ILE A 183 4.45 6.88 -14.95
CA ILE A 183 5.03 5.56 -14.77
C ILE A 183 5.72 5.14 -16.08
N ARG A 184 6.91 4.56 -15.95
CA ARG A 184 7.71 4.13 -17.08
C ARG A 184 7.79 2.61 -17.22
N TYR A 185 7.80 1.88 -16.12
CA TYR A 185 7.80 0.43 -16.07
C TYR A 185 6.61 -0.06 -15.27
N LEU A 186 5.99 -1.13 -15.75
CA LEU A 186 4.89 -1.80 -15.05
C LEU A 186 5.11 -3.30 -15.13
N SER A 187 5.15 -3.97 -14.00
CA SER A 187 5.21 -5.42 -13.91
C SER A 187 3.83 -6.00 -13.66
N MET A 188 3.42 -7.04 -14.40
CA MET A 188 2.12 -7.65 -14.22
C MET A 188 2.15 -9.17 -14.24
N GLU A 189 1.27 -9.76 -13.44
CA GLU A 189 0.99 -11.19 -13.52
C GLU A 189 0.06 -11.47 -14.71
N VAL A 190 0.42 -12.48 -15.51
CA VAL A 190 -0.38 -12.93 -16.65
C VAL A 190 -0.84 -14.36 -16.41
N SER A 191 -2.12 -14.54 -16.07
CA SER A 191 -2.72 -15.85 -15.83
C SER A 191 -2.98 -16.59 -17.14
N SER A 192 -3.02 -17.93 -17.05
CA SER A 192 -3.36 -18.77 -18.21
C SER A 192 -4.75 -18.47 -18.77
N GLN A 193 -5.71 -18.19 -17.92
CA GLN A 193 -7.05 -17.76 -18.30
C GLN A 193 -7.04 -16.40 -19.03
N ALA A 194 -6.21 -15.45 -18.58
CA ALA A 194 -6.09 -14.16 -19.26
C ALA A 194 -5.59 -14.33 -20.70
N LEU A 195 -4.64 -15.24 -20.91
CA LEU A 195 -4.12 -15.59 -22.24
C LEU A 195 -5.14 -16.39 -23.06
N LYS A 196 -5.87 -17.32 -22.42
CA LYS A 196 -6.91 -18.13 -23.10
C LYS A 196 -8.07 -17.26 -23.59
N TYR A 197 -8.51 -16.32 -22.76
CA TYR A 197 -9.67 -15.46 -23.00
C TYR A 197 -9.33 -14.09 -23.56
N ASP A 198 -8.14 -13.93 -24.13
CA ASP A 198 -7.66 -12.73 -24.81
C ASP A 198 -7.68 -11.43 -23.97
N ARG A 199 -7.64 -11.53 -22.62
CA ARG A 199 -7.65 -10.35 -21.74
C ARG A 199 -6.46 -9.42 -21.97
N VAL A 200 -5.31 -9.99 -22.33
CA VAL A 200 -4.05 -9.26 -22.60
C VAL A 200 -3.75 -9.14 -24.09
N LYS A 201 -4.77 -9.31 -24.92
CA LYS A 201 -4.62 -9.26 -26.38
C LYS A 201 -4.11 -7.95 -26.83
N ASN A 202 -3.33 -7.47 -27.46
CA ASN A 202 -2.74 -6.17 -27.81
C ASN A 202 -1.80 -5.55 -26.76
N VAL A 203 -1.65 -6.13 -25.58
CA VAL A 203 -0.64 -5.63 -24.64
C VAL A 203 0.75 -5.84 -25.26
N GLU A 204 1.51 -4.77 -25.43
CA GLU A 204 2.89 -4.83 -25.89
C GLU A 204 3.83 -5.09 -24.71
N PHE A 205 4.33 -6.33 -24.58
CA PHE A 205 5.28 -6.65 -23.53
C PHE A 205 6.72 -6.30 -23.94
N ALA A 206 7.39 -5.45 -23.16
CA ALA A 206 8.83 -5.25 -23.27
C ALA A 206 9.61 -6.56 -22.97
N ALA A 207 9.08 -7.38 -22.05
CA ALA A 207 9.53 -8.74 -21.82
C ALA A 207 8.38 -9.63 -21.33
N ALA A 208 8.33 -10.88 -21.79
CA ALA A 208 7.47 -11.94 -21.23
C ALA A 208 8.33 -12.98 -20.53
N VAL A 209 7.96 -13.31 -19.30
CA VAL A 209 8.68 -14.26 -18.45
C VAL A 209 7.87 -15.55 -18.34
N PHE A 210 8.50 -16.69 -18.63
CA PHE A 210 7.95 -18.01 -18.37
C PHE A 210 8.73 -18.67 -17.22
N LEU A 211 8.07 -18.81 -16.05
CA LEU A 211 8.73 -19.31 -14.84
C LEU A 211 8.79 -20.84 -14.77
N ASN A 212 7.64 -21.48 -14.88
CA ASN A 212 7.48 -22.92 -14.73
C ASN A 212 6.10 -23.38 -15.20
N ILE A 213 5.94 -24.68 -15.36
CA ILE A 213 4.66 -25.33 -15.68
C ILE A 213 4.49 -26.57 -14.78
N GLY A 214 3.30 -26.81 -14.31
CA GLY A 214 2.91 -27.97 -13.53
C GLY A 214 1.40 -28.16 -13.59
N MET A 215 0.89 -29.28 -13.11
CA MET A 215 -0.56 -29.56 -13.09
C MET A 215 -1.26 -28.55 -12.16
N ASP A 216 -2.06 -27.68 -12.73
CA ASP A 216 -2.91 -26.72 -12.01
C ASP A 216 -4.01 -26.21 -12.96
N HIS A 217 -5.10 -25.67 -12.42
CA HIS A 217 -6.21 -25.09 -13.20
C HIS A 217 -6.90 -26.05 -14.20
N ILE A 218 -6.76 -27.37 -14.02
CA ILE A 218 -7.43 -28.36 -14.87
C ILE A 218 -8.84 -28.58 -14.34
N SER A 219 -9.83 -28.09 -15.06
CA SER A 219 -11.26 -28.23 -14.73
C SER A 219 -12.13 -27.95 -15.96
N PRO A 220 -13.39 -28.42 -16.00
CA PRO A 220 -14.28 -28.16 -17.13
C PRO A 220 -14.55 -26.67 -17.41
N ILE A 221 -14.36 -25.80 -16.42
CA ILE A 221 -14.64 -24.36 -16.51
C ILE A 221 -13.38 -23.50 -16.73
N GLU A 222 -12.17 -24.07 -16.55
CA GLU A 222 -10.91 -23.37 -16.74
C GLU A 222 -10.17 -23.92 -17.97
N HIS A 223 -9.41 -25.00 -17.79
CA HIS A 223 -8.70 -25.69 -18.83
C HIS A 223 -9.13 -27.16 -18.86
N PRO A 224 -9.59 -27.70 -20.00
CA PRO A 224 -10.07 -29.08 -20.08
C PRO A 224 -8.97 -30.11 -19.83
N ASP A 225 -7.72 -29.76 -20.16
CA ASP A 225 -6.56 -30.61 -19.99
C ASP A 225 -5.25 -29.80 -19.86
N PHE A 226 -4.15 -30.50 -19.59
CA PHE A 226 -2.84 -29.91 -19.44
C PHE A 226 -2.32 -29.25 -20.73
N GLU A 227 -2.62 -29.79 -21.90
CA GLU A 227 -2.18 -29.23 -23.17
C GLU A 227 -2.82 -27.87 -23.46
N ASP A 228 -4.11 -27.70 -23.20
CA ASP A 228 -4.81 -26.42 -23.31
C ASP A 228 -4.25 -25.39 -22.31
N TYR A 229 -3.98 -25.84 -21.08
CA TYR A 229 -3.35 -24.99 -20.05
C TYR A 229 -1.97 -24.52 -20.47
N PHE A 230 -1.10 -25.45 -20.92
CA PHE A 230 0.26 -25.17 -21.35
C PHE A 230 0.29 -24.30 -22.60
N ALA A 231 -0.48 -24.68 -23.64
CA ALA A 231 -0.59 -23.91 -24.87
C ALA A 231 -1.07 -22.46 -24.63
N SER A 232 -1.99 -22.28 -23.68
CA SER A 232 -2.46 -20.95 -23.28
C SER A 232 -1.33 -20.09 -22.74
N GLN A 233 -0.51 -20.61 -21.83
CA GLN A 233 0.62 -19.85 -21.27
C GLN A 233 1.68 -19.46 -22.31
N LEU A 234 1.94 -20.32 -23.29
CA LEU A 234 2.88 -20.04 -24.37
C LEU A 234 2.48 -18.86 -25.26
N ARG A 235 1.17 -18.49 -25.29
CA ARG A 235 0.69 -17.31 -26.06
C ARG A 235 1.31 -15.99 -25.60
N SER A 236 1.82 -15.91 -24.36
CA SER A 236 2.48 -14.71 -23.82
C SER A 236 3.66 -14.22 -24.68
N PHE A 237 4.32 -15.12 -25.37
CA PHE A 237 5.47 -14.77 -26.22
C PHE A 237 5.09 -14.04 -27.52
N ALA A 238 3.87 -14.24 -28.02
CA ALA A 238 3.43 -13.65 -29.28
C ALA A 238 3.38 -12.11 -29.29
N GLN A 239 3.40 -11.48 -28.12
CA GLN A 239 3.25 -10.03 -27.92
C GLN A 239 4.47 -9.43 -27.22
N ALA A 240 5.59 -10.14 -27.15
CA ALA A 240 6.76 -9.75 -26.37
C ALA A 240 7.96 -9.39 -27.27
N ALA A 241 8.64 -8.29 -26.92
CA ALA A 241 9.91 -7.91 -27.55
C ALA A 241 11.07 -8.81 -27.11
N ALA A 242 10.99 -9.37 -25.91
CA ALA A 242 11.95 -10.35 -25.38
C ALA A 242 11.23 -11.46 -24.60
N ALA A 243 11.72 -12.70 -24.73
CA ALA A 243 11.29 -13.84 -23.95
C ALA A 243 12.35 -14.18 -22.88
N CYS A 244 11.94 -14.24 -21.59
CA CYS A 244 12.77 -14.73 -20.49
C CYS A 244 12.30 -16.13 -20.11
N VAL A 245 13.15 -17.15 -20.34
CA VAL A 245 12.77 -18.57 -20.25
C VAL A 245 13.59 -19.27 -19.19
N ASN A 246 12.92 -19.96 -18.27
CA ASN A 246 13.52 -20.85 -17.29
C ASN A 246 13.91 -22.17 -17.95
N LEU A 247 15.21 -22.53 -17.93
CA LEU A 247 15.68 -23.83 -18.45
C LEU A 247 15.51 -24.97 -17.44
N ASP A 248 15.27 -24.65 -16.16
CA ASP A 248 15.07 -25.66 -15.10
C ASP A 248 13.59 -26.08 -15.00
N CYS A 249 12.68 -25.52 -15.82
CA CYS A 249 11.28 -25.87 -15.76
C CYS A 249 10.98 -27.14 -16.58
N ASP A 250 9.91 -27.84 -16.19
CA ASP A 250 9.40 -28.94 -16.99
C ASP A 250 9.06 -28.47 -18.41
N HIS A 251 9.29 -29.32 -19.40
CA HIS A 251 9.05 -29.00 -20.82
C HIS A 251 9.79 -27.76 -21.37
N ALA A 252 10.97 -27.41 -20.82
CA ALA A 252 11.76 -26.24 -21.23
C ALA A 252 12.01 -26.16 -22.73
N ASP A 253 12.23 -27.32 -23.39
CA ASP A 253 12.43 -27.40 -24.84
C ASP A 253 11.23 -26.86 -25.61
N ARG A 254 10.00 -27.21 -25.22
CA ARG A 254 8.76 -26.73 -25.83
C ARG A 254 8.57 -25.23 -25.63
N VAL A 255 8.92 -24.74 -24.42
CA VAL A 255 8.88 -23.30 -24.09
C VAL A 255 9.87 -22.54 -24.96
N LEU A 256 11.10 -23.02 -25.09
CA LEU A 256 12.12 -22.40 -25.94
C LEU A 256 11.71 -22.40 -27.43
N GLU A 257 11.11 -23.51 -27.90
CA GLU A 257 10.61 -23.57 -29.26
C GLU A 257 9.53 -22.52 -29.51
N ALA A 258 8.57 -22.37 -28.64
CA ALA A 258 7.51 -21.36 -28.71
C ALA A 258 8.10 -19.93 -28.66
N ALA A 259 9.04 -19.69 -27.76
CA ALA A 259 9.73 -18.40 -27.66
C ALA A 259 10.48 -18.05 -28.93
N ARG A 260 11.24 -19.00 -29.52
CA ARG A 260 11.98 -18.81 -30.77
C ARG A 260 11.10 -18.50 -32.00
N LYS A 261 9.86 -19.02 -31.99
CA LYS A 261 8.90 -18.75 -33.07
C LYS A 261 8.32 -17.34 -33.02
N SER A 262 8.25 -16.75 -31.79
CA SER A 262 7.46 -15.54 -31.56
C SER A 262 8.28 -14.31 -31.17
N CYS A 263 9.43 -14.49 -30.47
CA CYS A 263 10.23 -13.39 -29.96
C CYS A 263 11.56 -13.22 -30.70
N PRO A 264 11.95 -11.99 -31.02
CA PRO A 264 13.23 -11.71 -31.67
C PRO A 264 14.41 -11.85 -30.71
N ARG A 265 14.20 -11.77 -29.39
CA ARG A 265 15.24 -11.82 -28.35
C ARG A 265 14.86 -12.83 -27.28
N ILE A 266 15.77 -13.75 -26.95
CA ILE A 266 15.58 -14.77 -25.94
C ILE A 266 16.68 -14.64 -24.89
N ILE A 267 16.28 -14.62 -23.63
CA ILE A 267 17.15 -14.59 -22.46
C ILE A 267 16.78 -15.78 -21.60
N THR A 268 17.71 -16.68 -21.41
CA THR A 268 17.49 -17.88 -20.59
C THR A 268 18.02 -17.68 -19.18
N PHE A 269 17.41 -18.33 -18.19
CA PHE A 269 17.93 -18.36 -16.84
C PHE A 269 17.84 -19.77 -16.25
N SER A 270 18.78 -20.12 -15.37
CA SER A 270 18.90 -21.46 -14.79
C SER A 270 19.78 -21.46 -13.53
N GLN A 271 19.55 -22.43 -12.65
CA GLN A 271 20.46 -22.80 -11.57
C GLN A 271 21.27 -24.07 -11.87
N THR A 272 20.84 -24.85 -12.88
CA THR A 272 21.46 -26.16 -13.22
C THR A 272 22.23 -26.12 -14.52
N ASP A 273 21.82 -25.32 -15.49
CA ASP A 273 22.48 -25.20 -16.81
C ASP A 273 23.38 -23.96 -16.89
N PRO A 274 24.74 -24.13 -16.86
CA PRO A 274 25.67 -23.02 -16.93
C PRO A 274 25.73 -22.33 -18.29
N SER A 275 25.07 -22.86 -19.33
CA SER A 275 24.94 -22.23 -20.64
C SER A 275 23.83 -21.13 -20.67
N ALA A 276 22.99 -21.07 -19.66
CA ALA A 276 21.96 -20.05 -19.56
C ALA A 276 22.56 -18.63 -19.57
N THR A 277 21.85 -17.69 -20.18
CA THR A 277 22.25 -16.28 -20.20
C THR A 277 22.46 -15.73 -18.78
N ILE A 278 21.57 -16.08 -17.86
CA ILE A 278 21.63 -15.75 -16.45
C ILE A 278 21.77 -17.04 -15.67
N PHE A 279 22.96 -17.33 -15.19
CA PHE A 279 23.24 -18.56 -14.43
C PHE A 279 23.43 -18.28 -12.94
N GLY A 280 22.60 -18.90 -12.13
CA GLY A 280 22.65 -18.84 -10.67
C GLY A 280 23.35 -20.06 -10.09
N SER A 281 24.32 -19.85 -9.19
CA SER A 281 25.09 -20.95 -8.56
C SER A 281 25.46 -20.59 -7.14
N GLN A 282 26.09 -21.54 -6.41
CA GLN A 282 26.60 -21.37 -5.06
C GLN A 282 25.53 -20.84 -4.08
N VAL A 283 24.31 -21.33 -4.23
CA VAL A 283 23.20 -20.96 -3.34
C VAL A 283 23.49 -21.46 -1.93
N ARG A 284 23.45 -20.56 -0.95
CA ARG A 284 23.67 -20.89 0.45
C ARG A 284 22.90 -19.96 1.37
N LYS A 285 22.54 -20.47 2.55
CA LYS A 285 21.96 -19.67 3.62
C LYS A 285 23.09 -18.97 4.42
N ALA A 286 22.89 -17.71 4.79
CA ALA A 286 23.83 -16.95 5.62
C ALA A 286 23.02 -16.10 6.62
N GLY A 287 22.83 -16.64 7.83
CA GLY A 287 21.86 -16.10 8.78
C GLY A 287 20.44 -16.26 8.26
N GLY A 288 19.66 -15.18 8.29
CA GLY A 288 18.30 -15.12 7.73
C GLY A 288 18.24 -14.92 6.20
N ASP A 289 19.38 -14.70 5.53
CA ASP A 289 19.45 -14.36 4.11
C ASP A 289 19.92 -15.50 3.24
N ILE A 290 19.63 -15.41 1.94
CA ILE A 290 20.11 -16.34 0.92
C ILE A 290 21.16 -15.63 0.06
N LEU A 291 22.36 -16.19 -0.01
CA LEU A 291 23.42 -15.72 -0.90
C LEU A 291 23.55 -16.67 -2.09
N PHE A 292 23.73 -16.10 -3.27
CA PHE A 292 23.92 -16.85 -4.50
C PHE A 292 24.75 -16.07 -5.51
N ARG A 293 25.56 -16.76 -6.30
CA ARG A 293 26.38 -16.15 -7.34
C ARG A 293 25.64 -16.14 -8.67
N VAL A 294 25.56 -14.99 -9.32
CA VAL A 294 24.98 -14.84 -10.65
C VAL A 294 26.09 -14.56 -11.63
N LYS A 295 26.11 -15.32 -12.73
CA LYS A 295 26.96 -15.10 -13.92
C LYS A 295 26.07 -14.72 -15.09
N THR A 296 26.40 -13.64 -15.76
CA THR A 296 25.78 -13.13 -16.99
C THR A 296 26.85 -12.84 -18.02
N PRO A 297 26.52 -12.51 -19.28
CA PRO A 297 27.49 -12.05 -20.25
C PRO A 297 28.27 -10.78 -19.84
N ARG A 298 27.71 -9.96 -18.93
CA ARG A 298 28.26 -8.66 -18.54
C ARG A 298 28.99 -8.68 -17.22
N TYR A 299 28.58 -9.53 -16.26
CA TYR A 299 29.12 -9.55 -14.90
C TYR A 299 29.06 -10.93 -14.26
N SER A 300 29.87 -11.09 -13.20
CA SER A 300 29.73 -12.19 -12.23
C SER A 300 29.77 -11.62 -10.83
N ARG A 301 28.66 -11.75 -10.11
CA ARG A 301 28.49 -11.10 -8.80
C ARG A 301 27.73 -12.00 -7.83
N GLU A 302 28.01 -11.86 -6.53
CA GLU A 302 27.18 -12.44 -5.47
C GLU A 302 25.98 -11.53 -5.20
N PHE A 303 24.78 -12.12 -5.17
CA PHE A 303 23.53 -11.49 -4.82
C PHE A 303 23.05 -11.97 -3.46
N ARG A 304 22.20 -11.17 -2.83
CA ARG A 304 21.61 -11.44 -1.52
C ARG A 304 20.11 -11.23 -1.58
N LEU A 305 19.36 -12.26 -1.13
CA LEU A 305 17.92 -12.17 -0.87
C LEU A 305 17.72 -12.16 0.64
N THR A 306 16.94 -11.19 1.11
CA THR A 306 16.52 -11.10 2.52
C THR A 306 15.13 -11.71 2.72
N MET A 307 14.50 -12.20 1.65
CA MET A 307 13.28 -12.97 1.66
C MET A 307 13.63 -14.46 1.70
N PRO A 308 13.08 -15.26 2.65
CA PRO A 308 13.38 -16.67 2.78
C PRO A 308 12.80 -17.52 1.65
N GLY A 309 13.08 -18.81 1.63
CA GLY A 309 12.68 -19.74 0.59
C GLY A 309 13.73 -19.90 -0.51
N LEU A 310 14.52 -20.98 -0.49
CA LEU A 310 15.59 -21.23 -1.47
C LEU A 310 15.09 -21.22 -2.92
N PHE A 311 13.83 -21.60 -3.15
CA PHE A 311 13.19 -21.54 -4.47
C PHE A 311 13.04 -20.11 -5.00
N ASN A 312 13.11 -19.08 -4.13
CA ASN A 312 13.06 -17.68 -4.53
C ASN A 312 14.29 -17.22 -5.31
N VAL A 313 15.36 -18.00 -5.31
CA VAL A 313 16.52 -17.76 -6.19
C VAL A 313 16.09 -17.87 -7.66
N GLN A 314 15.25 -18.83 -8.04
CA GLN A 314 14.72 -18.90 -9.41
C GLN A 314 13.89 -17.67 -9.79
N ASN A 315 13.05 -17.19 -8.88
CA ASN A 315 12.27 -15.97 -9.09
C ASN A 315 13.19 -14.73 -9.25
N ALA A 316 14.29 -14.69 -8.48
CA ALA A 316 15.29 -13.63 -8.62
C ALA A 316 16.05 -13.71 -9.96
N LEU A 317 16.44 -14.91 -10.43
CA LEU A 317 17.06 -15.10 -11.73
C LEU A 317 16.13 -14.67 -12.86
N ALA A 318 14.83 -14.94 -12.75
CA ALA A 318 13.81 -14.47 -13.67
C ALA A 318 13.76 -12.94 -13.73
N ALA A 319 13.76 -12.27 -12.58
CA ALA A 319 13.81 -10.80 -12.52
C ALA A 319 15.11 -10.24 -13.12
N LEU A 320 16.25 -10.90 -12.89
CA LEU A 320 17.53 -10.53 -13.50
C LEU A 320 17.53 -10.73 -15.02
N ALA A 321 16.85 -11.76 -15.54
CA ALA A 321 16.67 -11.96 -16.99
C ALA A 321 15.87 -10.80 -17.60
N VAL A 322 14.85 -10.30 -16.93
CA VAL A 322 14.13 -9.09 -17.34
C VAL A 322 15.05 -7.87 -17.30
N CYS A 323 15.85 -7.68 -16.25
CA CYS A 323 16.81 -6.57 -16.17
C CYS A 323 17.77 -6.58 -17.38
N GLU A 324 18.22 -7.76 -17.81
CA GLU A 324 19.03 -7.93 -19.02
C GLU A 324 18.22 -7.56 -20.27
N ALA A 325 16.93 -7.94 -20.34
CA ALA A 325 16.06 -7.63 -21.48
C ALA A 325 15.82 -6.13 -21.64
N VAL A 326 15.52 -5.42 -20.54
CA VAL A 326 15.13 -4.00 -20.59
C VAL A 326 16.26 -3.03 -20.25
N GLY A 327 17.48 -3.54 -20.01
CA GLY A 327 18.69 -2.74 -19.82
C GLY A 327 18.81 -2.05 -18.46
N VAL A 328 18.25 -2.67 -17.39
CA VAL A 328 18.43 -2.19 -16.02
C VAL A 328 19.80 -2.64 -15.49
N PRO A 329 20.67 -1.73 -14.98
CA PRO A 329 21.98 -2.09 -14.47
C PRO A 329 21.91 -2.96 -13.20
N GLU A 330 22.91 -3.87 -13.04
CA GLU A 330 22.95 -4.86 -11.98
C GLU A 330 22.93 -4.27 -10.56
N GLN A 331 23.45 -3.06 -10.36
CA GLN A 331 23.47 -2.41 -9.04
C GLN A 331 22.08 -2.13 -8.49
N TYR A 332 21.12 -1.79 -9.37
CA TYR A 332 19.72 -1.56 -8.98
C TYR A 332 18.99 -2.88 -8.77
N ALA A 333 19.31 -3.89 -9.57
CA ALA A 333 18.81 -5.25 -9.34
C ALA A 333 19.28 -5.80 -8.00
N PHE A 334 20.54 -5.61 -7.64
CA PHE A 334 21.07 -5.98 -6.33
C PHE A 334 20.34 -5.24 -5.19
N ALA A 335 20.22 -3.91 -5.28
CA ALA A 335 19.55 -3.09 -4.25
C ALA A 335 18.07 -3.46 -4.10
N GLY A 336 17.36 -3.66 -5.21
CA GLY A 336 15.95 -4.01 -5.21
C GLY A 336 15.69 -5.38 -4.59
N LEU A 337 16.47 -6.41 -4.96
CA LEU A 337 16.32 -7.76 -4.40
C LEU A 337 16.60 -7.79 -2.89
N MET A 338 17.55 -7.01 -2.40
CA MET A 338 17.81 -6.90 -0.95
C MET A 338 16.65 -6.27 -0.17
N LYS A 339 15.87 -5.39 -0.80
CA LYS A 339 14.76 -4.70 -0.16
C LYS A 339 13.42 -5.40 -0.36
N ALA A 340 13.33 -6.32 -1.30
CA ALA A 340 12.08 -6.92 -1.72
C ALA A 340 11.36 -7.63 -0.57
N ARG A 341 10.05 -7.38 -0.48
CA ARG A 341 9.10 -8.07 0.40
C ARG A 341 7.84 -8.32 -0.40
N VAL A 342 7.26 -9.48 -0.24
CA VAL A 342 6.07 -9.90 -1.00
C VAL A 342 4.98 -10.30 -0.01
N PRO A 343 3.92 -9.52 0.13
CA PRO A 343 2.86 -9.79 1.10
C PRO A 343 2.27 -11.19 0.92
N GLY A 344 2.15 -11.94 2.03
CA GLY A 344 1.61 -13.30 2.04
C GLY A 344 2.44 -14.35 1.28
N ARG A 345 3.73 -14.13 1.08
CA ARG A 345 4.64 -15.08 0.43
C ARG A 345 5.91 -15.24 1.26
N MET A 346 6.07 -16.41 1.88
CA MET A 346 7.21 -16.74 2.75
C MET A 346 7.50 -15.64 3.79
N GLU A 347 6.46 -15.05 4.36
CA GLU A 347 6.63 -14.11 5.46
C GLU A 347 6.89 -14.89 6.76
N VAL A 348 7.99 -14.61 7.41
CA VAL A 348 8.41 -15.29 8.63
C VAL A 348 8.27 -14.36 9.82
N TYR A 349 7.54 -14.80 10.82
CA TYR A 349 7.38 -14.16 12.12
C TYR A 349 7.87 -15.11 13.19
N ALA A 350 8.50 -14.61 14.23
CA ALA A 350 8.98 -15.43 15.33
C ALA A 350 8.64 -14.77 16.68
N ASN A 351 8.46 -15.59 17.69
CA ASN A 351 8.34 -15.12 19.06
C ASN A 351 9.70 -14.61 19.60
N ALA A 352 9.72 -14.06 20.80
CA ALA A 352 10.87 -13.33 21.35
C ALA A 352 12.17 -14.13 21.45
N ASP A 353 12.10 -15.44 21.70
CA ASP A 353 13.28 -16.33 21.78
C ASP A 353 13.50 -17.19 20.52
N GLU A 354 12.71 -16.94 19.46
CA GLU A 354 12.74 -17.66 18.19
C GLU A 354 12.43 -19.17 18.31
N LYS A 355 11.84 -19.60 19.43
CA LYS A 355 11.40 -20.98 19.65
C LYS A 355 10.23 -21.33 18.73
N VAL A 356 9.28 -20.42 18.56
CA VAL A 356 8.13 -20.56 17.67
C VAL A 356 8.30 -19.64 16.47
N SER A 357 8.35 -20.21 15.28
CA SER A 357 8.38 -19.45 14.02
C SER A 357 7.11 -19.75 13.23
N VAL A 358 6.44 -18.71 12.74
CA VAL A 358 5.25 -18.80 11.88
C VAL A 358 5.61 -18.34 10.49
N ILE A 359 5.39 -19.17 9.50
CA ILE A 359 5.59 -18.86 8.07
C ILE A 359 4.20 -18.71 7.44
N VAL A 360 3.94 -17.53 6.91
CA VAL A 360 2.70 -17.24 6.16
C VAL A 360 3.00 -17.33 4.68
N ASP A 361 2.30 -18.23 3.97
CA ASP A 361 2.47 -18.43 2.53
C ASP A 361 1.14 -18.72 1.84
N TYR A 362 1.02 -18.37 0.58
CA TYR A 362 -0.16 -18.62 -0.25
C TYR A 362 -0.16 -20.00 -0.93
N ALA A 363 0.70 -20.91 -0.52
CA ALA A 363 0.75 -22.27 -1.05
C ALA A 363 -0.63 -22.95 -0.91
N HIS A 364 -1.18 -23.45 -2.03
CA HIS A 364 -2.53 -24.02 -2.09
C HIS A 364 -2.67 -25.13 -3.14
N ASN A 365 -1.59 -25.68 -3.66
CA ASN A 365 -1.61 -26.84 -4.56
C ASN A 365 -0.37 -27.70 -4.37
N ARG A 366 -0.36 -28.88 -5.00
CA ARG A 366 0.67 -29.90 -4.86
C ARG A 366 2.09 -29.34 -4.99
N LEU A 367 2.40 -28.68 -6.11
CA LEU A 367 3.74 -28.19 -6.40
C LEU A 367 4.22 -27.16 -5.36
N SER A 368 3.32 -26.27 -4.91
CA SER A 368 3.68 -25.27 -3.90
C SER A 368 3.89 -25.88 -2.53
N PHE A 369 3.12 -26.89 -2.12
CA PHE A 369 3.30 -27.60 -0.86
C PHE A 369 4.63 -28.37 -0.85
N GLU A 370 4.92 -29.16 -1.89
CA GLU A 370 6.19 -29.90 -2.01
C GLU A 370 7.39 -28.95 -1.94
N THR A 371 7.31 -27.81 -2.63
CA THR A 371 8.36 -26.81 -2.64
C THR A 371 8.53 -26.15 -1.27
N LEU A 372 7.42 -25.77 -0.62
CA LEU A 372 7.41 -25.15 0.70
C LEU A 372 8.01 -26.10 1.75
N PHE A 373 7.53 -27.33 1.83
CA PHE A 373 8.02 -28.32 2.81
C PHE A 373 9.50 -28.65 2.61
N ARG A 374 9.96 -28.78 1.37
CA ARG A 374 11.38 -28.97 1.08
C ARG A 374 12.22 -27.80 1.61
N SER A 375 11.80 -26.58 1.30
CA SER A 375 12.49 -25.38 1.77
C SER A 375 12.51 -25.28 3.29
N VAL A 376 11.37 -25.53 3.94
CA VAL A 376 11.26 -25.46 5.41
C VAL A 376 12.14 -26.50 6.10
N ARG A 377 12.18 -27.75 5.60
CA ARG A 377 13.06 -28.79 6.17
C ARG A 377 14.54 -28.45 6.01
N GLU A 378 14.93 -27.84 4.89
CA GLU A 378 16.31 -27.39 4.66
C GLU A 378 16.66 -26.14 5.50
N GLU A 379 15.70 -25.24 5.69
CA GLU A 379 15.91 -23.98 6.40
C GLU A 379 15.79 -24.08 7.91
N TYR A 380 14.98 -25.04 8.41
CA TYR A 380 14.70 -25.25 9.84
C TYR A 380 14.93 -26.69 10.26
N PRO A 381 16.16 -27.22 10.12
CA PRO A 381 16.45 -28.64 10.42
C PRO A 381 16.15 -28.97 11.89
N GLY A 382 15.48 -30.13 12.10
CA GLY A 382 15.18 -30.66 13.42
C GLY A 382 14.06 -29.96 14.21
N ARG A 383 13.41 -28.95 13.64
CA ARG A 383 12.22 -28.35 14.26
C ARG A 383 10.95 -29.15 13.94
N ARG A 384 10.04 -29.19 14.89
CA ARG A 384 8.66 -29.66 14.69
C ARG A 384 7.96 -28.82 13.65
N ILE A 385 7.18 -29.45 12.75
CA ILE A 385 6.41 -28.76 11.71
C ILE A 385 4.92 -28.92 11.98
N VAL A 386 4.23 -27.80 12.19
CA VAL A 386 2.77 -27.73 12.30
C VAL A 386 2.22 -27.04 11.07
N THR A 387 1.24 -27.63 10.39
CA THR A 387 0.62 -27.02 9.19
C THR A 387 -0.83 -26.72 9.42
N VAL A 388 -1.25 -25.46 9.13
CA VAL A 388 -2.64 -24.98 9.23
C VAL A 388 -3.12 -24.60 7.84
N PHE A 389 -4.15 -25.31 7.34
CA PHE A 389 -4.71 -25.01 6.03
C PHE A 389 -6.14 -25.52 5.86
N GLY A 390 -6.79 -25.08 4.79
CA GLY A 390 -8.07 -25.55 4.33
C GLY A 390 -8.10 -25.76 2.81
N CYS A 391 -9.28 -25.94 2.25
CA CYS A 391 -9.53 -25.94 0.82
C CYS A 391 -10.87 -25.24 0.52
N PRO A 392 -11.01 -24.65 -0.69
CA PRO A 392 -12.24 -23.97 -1.06
C PRO A 392 -13.42 -24.95 -1.26
N GLY A 393 -14.62 -24.44 -0.97
CA GLY A 393 -15.84 -25.24 -1.12
C GLY A 393 -16.26 -25.46 -2.58
N TYR A 394 -16.81 -26.62 -2.88
CA TYR A 394 -17.37 -27.05 -4.17
C TYR A 394 -16.46 -26.89 -5.39
N LYS A 395 -15.18 -26.76 -5.21
CA LYS A 395 -14.18 -26.64 -6.28
C LYS A 395 -12.84 -27.23 -5.87
N ALA A 396 -11.97 -27.48 -6.86
CA ALA A 396 -10.60 -27.93 -6.66
C ALA A 396 -10.46 -29.18 -5.74
N TYR A 397 -11.33 -30.18 -5.94
CA TYR A 397 -11.35 -31.42 -5.12
C TYR A 397 -10.01 -32.17 -5.11
N ASP A 398 -9.25 -32.14 -6.22
CA ASP A 398 -7.93 -32.76 -6.29
C ASP A 398 -6.95 -32.17 -5.25
N ARG A 399 -7.13 -30.88 -4.91
CA ARG A 399 -6.29 -30.23 -3.88
C ARG A 399 -6.50 -30.86 -2.50
N ARG A 400 -7.71 -31.29 -2.14
CA ARG A 400 -7.99 -31.94 -0.85
C ARG A 400 -7.14 -33.18 -0.66
N LYS A 401 -7.02 -33.99 -1.73
CA LYS A 401 -6.17 -35.17 -1.75
C LYS A 401 -4.70 -34.78 -1.72
N ASP A 402 -4.24 -33.96 -2.66
CA ASP A 402 -2.82 -33.62 -2.81
C ASP A 402 -2.24 -32.97 -1.55
N LEU A 403 -2.96 -31.97 -0.99
CA LEU A 403 -2.47 -31.26 0.20
C LEU A 403 -2.56 -32.13 1.45
N GLY A 404 -3.61 -32.97 1.55
CA GLY A 404 -3.73 -33.96 2.63
C GLY A 404 -2.59 -34.98 2.63
N GLU A 405 -2.25 -35.59 1.48
CA GLU A 405 -1.15 -36.54 1.35
C GLU A 405 0.20 -35.91 1.72
N ILE A 406 0.49 -34.72 1.18
CA ILE A 406 1.78 -34.04 1.41
C ILE A 406 1.89 -33.59 2.86
N SER A 407 0.89 -32.91 3.41
CA SER A 407 0.93 -32.48 4.81
C SER A 407 0.99 -33.66 5.77
N GLY A 408 0.25 -34.74 5.49
CA GLY A 408 0.28 -35.98 6.27
C GLY A 408 1.64 -36.68 6.27
N GLN A 409 2.46 -36.47 5.23
CA GLN A 409 3.80 -37.06 5.12
C GLN A 409 4.87 -36.17 5.75
N TYR A 410 4.72 -34.83 5.71
CA TYR A 410 5.82 -33.92 6.02
C TYR A 410 5.61 -33.08 7.27
N SER A 411 4.41 -33.00 7.85
CA SER A 411 4.15 -32.34 9.12
C SER A 411 4.25 -33.31 10.30
N ASP A 412 4.41 -32.77 11.50
CA ASP A 412 4.23 -33.51 12.76
C ASP A 412 2.80 -33.36 13.28
N LEU A 413 2.14 -32.22 12.95
CA LEU A 413 0.72 -31.96 13.24
C LEU A 413 0.09 -31.20 12.09
N VAL A 414 -1.12 -31.59 11.70
CA VAL A 414 -1.95 -30.87 10.72
C VAL A 414 -3.22 -30.36 11.40
N ILE A 415 -3.47 -29.06 11.30
CA ILE A 415 -4.71 -28.43 11.77
C ILE A 415 -5.53 -28.01 10.55
N LEU A 416 -6.66 -28.66 10.35
CA LEU A 416 -7.55 -28.40 9.22
C LEU A 416 -8.60 -27.37 9.61
N THR A 417 -8.77 -26.38 8.74
CA THR A 417 -9.61 -25.21 9.02
C THR A 417 -10.30 -24.70 7.73
N GLU A 418 -11.02 -23.59 7.82
CA GLU A 418 -11.65 -22.96 6.65
C GLU A 418 -10.63 -22.25 5.72
N GLU A 419 -10.94 -22.30 4.41
CA GLU A 419 -10.33 -21.49 3.34
C GLU A 419 -11.39 -21.27 2.28
N ASP A 420 -12.09 -20.12 2.31
CA ASP A 420 -13.18 -19.79 1.38
C ASP A 420 -14.21 -20.92 1.18
N PRO A 421 -14.83 -21.45 2.24
CA PRO A 421 -15.72 -22.62 2.14
C PRO A 421 -16.97 -22.36 1.29
N GLY A 422 -17.37 -21.09 1.12
CA GLY A 422 -18.60 -20.72 0.43
C GLY A 422 -19.80 -21.34 1.13
N GLU A 423 -20.65 -22.06 0.37
CA GLU A 423 -21.84 -22.73 0.90
C GLU A 423 -21.59 -24.18 1.38
N GLU A 424 -20.36 -24.70 1.20
CA GLU A 424 -20.02 -26.06 1.67
C GLU A 424 -19.65 -26.01 3.16
N PRO A 425 -20.21 -26.89 4.02
CA PRO A 425 -19.83 -26.96 5.42
C PRO A 425 -18.33 -27.23 5.61
N VAL A 426 -17.66 -26.40 6.42
CA VAL A 426 -16.21 -26.49 6.68
C VAL A 426 -15.80 -27.88 7.16
N GLU A 427 -16.62 -28.47 8.05
CA GLU A 427 -16.35 -29.80 8.61
C GLU A 427 -16.35 -30.91 7.55
N ASN A 428 -17.11 -30.76 6.46
CA ASN A 428 -17.11 -31.73 5.37
C ASN A 428 -15.80 -31.60 4.57
N ILE A 429 -15.41 -30.37 4.23
CA ILE A 429 -14.13 -30.10 3.55
C ILE A 429 -12.97 -30.66 4.38
N CYS A 430 -12.95 -30.38 5.68
CA CYS A 430 -11.88 -30.83 6.57
C CYS A 430 -11.87 -32.38 6.70
N ARG A 431 -13.03 -33.05 6.78
CA ARG A 431 -13.08 -34.51 6.81
C ARG A 431 -12.58 -35.15 5.51
N ASP A 432 -12.89 -34.53 4.36
CA ASP A 432 -12.38 -35.02 3.07
C ASP A 432 -10.85 -34.91 3.00
N ILE A 433 -10.26 -33.85 3.56
CA ILE A 433 -8.80 -33.71 3.61
C ILE A 433 -8.20 -34.71 4.63
N ALA A 434 -8.82 -34.82 5.79
CA ALA A 434 -8.32 -35.65 6.91
C ALA A 434 -8.12 -37.12 6.54
N GLN A 435 -8.97 -37.70 5.66
CA GLN A 435 -8.80 -39.08 5.19
C GLN A 435 -7.47 -39.31 4.46
N TYR A 436 -6.92 -38.29 3.83
CA TYR A 436 -5.62 -38.35 3.15
C TYR A 436 -4.46 -38.05 4.10
N VAL A 437 -4.63 -37.11 5.05
CA VAL A 437 -3.66 -36.85 6.13
C VAL A 437 -3.45 -38.12 6.96
N ALA A 438 -4.52 -38.83 7.29
CA ALA A 438 -4.48 -40.08 8.08
C ALA A 438 -3.75 -41.25 7.39
N GLN A 439 -3.44 -41.16 6.10
CA GLN A 439 -2.63 -42.13 5.38
C GLN A 439 -1.11 -41.91 5.60
N GLY A 440 -0.72 -40.73 6.11
CA GLY A 440 0.67 -40.38 6.47
C GLY A 440 1.01 -40.71 7.93
N THR A 441 2.04 -40.04 8.42
CA THR A 441 2.53 -40.18 9.80
C THR A 441 2.15 -39.03 10.73
N SER A 442 1.50 -38.00 10.21
CA SER A 442 1.14 -36.82 10.97
C SER A 442 -0.10 -37.04 11.82
N ASP A 443 -0.10 -36.48 13.03
CA ASP A 443 -1.32 -36.27 13.78
C ASP A 443 -2.15 -35.15 13.12
N TYR A 444 -3.48 -35.15 13.31
CA TYR A 444 -4.32 -34.06 12.84
C TYR A 444 -5.45 -33.67 13.80
N SER A 445 -5.89 -32.44 13.67
CA SER A 445 -7.12 -31.93 14.32
C SER A 445 -7.93 -31.10 13.34
N ILE A 446 -9.24 -30.96 13.61
CA ILE A 446 -10.16 -30.15 12.82
C ILE A 446 -10.62 -29.00 13.72
N VAL A 447 -10.30 -27.77 13.33
CA VAL A 447 -10.71 -26.53 13.99
C VAL A 447 -11.32 -25.62 12.93
N PRO A 448 -12.66 -25.59 12.79
CA PRO A 448 -13.32 -24.91 11.68
C PRO A 448 -13.00 -23.42 11.54
N ASP A 449 -12.92 -22.69 12.65
CA ASP A 449 -12.53 -21.27 12.65
C ASP A 449 -11.03 -21.11 12.48
N ARG A 450 -10.61 -20.32 11.46
CA ARG A 450 -9.20 -20.16 11.10
C ARG A 450 -8.39 -19.42 12.19
N GLY A 451 -8.98 -18.44 12.84
CA GLY A 451 -8.30 -17.71 13.93
C GLY A 451 -8.01 -18.62 15.12
N GLU A 452 -8.99 -19.42 15.52
CA GLU A 452 -8.81 -20.41 16.62
C GLU A 452 -7.84 -21.53 16.22
N ALA A 453 -7.82 -21.95 14.95
CA ALA A 453 -6.86 -22.92 14.44
C ALA A 453 -5.41 -22.41 14.57
N ILE A 454 -5.18 -21.17 14.15
CA ILE A 454 -3.86 -20.52 14.24
C ILE A 454 -3.46 -20.32 15.71
N LYS A 455 -4.40 -19.89 16.55
CA LYS A 455 -4.19 -19.74 18.00
C LYS A 455 -3.78 -21.09 18.64
N GLN A 456 -4.51 -22.16 18.34
CA GLN A 456 -4.18 -23.48 18.82
C GLN A 456 -2.77 -23.91 18.38
N ALA A 457 -2.42 -23.68 17.09
CA ALA A 457 -1.10 -24.00 16.57
C ALA A 457 0.03 -23.30 17.35
N VAL A 458 -0.12 -21.99 17.60
CA VAL A 458 0.90 -21.20 18.30
C VAL A 458 0.96 -21.52 19.79
N MET A 459 -0.20 -21.53 20.46
CA MET A 459 -0.26 -21.66 21.93
C MET A 459 0.08 -23.07 22.45
N SER A 460 0.02 -24.08 21.58
CA SER A 460 0.38 -25.47 21.93
C SER A 460 1.86 -25.82 21.75
N CYS A 461 2.71 -24.85 21.42
CA CYS A 461 4.13 -25.11 21.18
C CYS A 461 4.92 -25.21 22.50
N ASP A 462 5.46 -26.38 22.79
CA ASP A 462 6.31 -26.65 23.95
C ASP A 462 7.80 -26.91 23.56
N GLU A 463 8.07 -27.12 22.27
CA GLU A 463 9.39 -27.37 21.68
C GLU A 463 9.66 -26.43 20.48
N PRO A 464 10.90 -26.37 19.95
CA PRO A 464 11.21 -25.56 18.77
C PRO A 464 10.34 -25.95 17.57
N THR A 465 9.42 -25.08 17.16
CA THR A 465 8.37 -25.37 16.18
C THR A 465 8.39 -24.37 15.03
N VAL A 466 8.13 -24.84 13.82
CA VAL A 466 7.76 -24.02 12.66
C VAL A 466 6.31 -24.28 12.30
N ILE A 467 5.52 -23.25 12.27
CA ILE A 467 4.09 -23.28 11.92
C ILE A 467 3.93 -22.75 10.50
N LEU A 468 3.32 -23.53 9.63
CA LEU A 468 3.02 -23.15 8.25
C LEU A 468 1.53 -22.75 8.14
N LEU A 469 1.26 -21.47 7.91
CA LEU A 469 -0.08 -20.96 7.59
C LEU A 469 -0.18 -20.83 6.08
N THR A 470 -1.02 -21.65 5.44
CA THR A 470 -1.07 -21.73 3.99
C THR A 470 -2.47 -21.51 3.43
N GLY A 471 -2.54 -21.11 2.15
CA GLY A 471 -3.77 -20.93 1.40
C GLY A 471 -4.28 -19.49 1.31
N LYS A 472 -4.24 -18.72 2.40
CA LYS A 472 -4.77 -17.35 2.47
C LYS A 472 -3.70 -16.25 2.38
N GLY A 473 -2.51 -16.49 2.91
CA GLY A 473 -1.44 -15.48 2.90
C GLY A 473 -1.84 -14.18 3.60
N ALA A 474 -1.82 -13.06 2.88
CA ALA A 474 -2.18 -11.75 3.41
C ALA A 474 -3.64 -11.33 3.12
N GLU A 475 -4.49 -12.22 2.63
CA GLU A 475 -5.90 -11.90 2.35
C GLU A 475 -6.67 -11.56 3.62
N THR A 476 -7.47 -10.48 3.55
CA THR A 476 -8.20 -9.91 4.69
C THR A 476 -9.70 -10.26 4.68
N ARG A 477 -10.10 -11.29 3.95
CA ARG A 477 -11.51 -11.72 3.84
C ARG A 477 -11.64 -13.21 3.59
N GLN A 478 -12.78 -13.78 4.01
CA GLN A 478 -13.19 -15.15 3.81
C GLN A 478 -14.52 -15.21 3.05
N LYS A 479 -14.62 -16.11 2.08
CA LYS A 479 -15.90 -16.39 1.43
C LYS A 479 -16.72 -17.35 2.31
N ARG A 480 -17.81 -16.84 2.93
CA ARG A 480 -18.78 -17.64 3.69
C ARG A 480 -20.16 -17.49 3.03
N GLY A 481 -20.79 -18.61 2.64
CA GLY A 481 -21.98 -18.56 1.79
C GLY A 481 -21.68 -17.95 0.42
N ILE A 482 -22.46 -16.96 0.03
CA ILE A 482 -22.29 -16.22 -1.25
C ILE A 482 -21.47 -14.93 -1.11
N GLU A 483 -21.15 -14.50 0.11
CA GLU A 483 -20.52 -13.23 0.43
C GLU A 483 -19.07 -13.39 0.87
N TYR A 484 -18.27 -12.32 0.64
CA TYR A 484 -16.97 -12.17 1.25
C TYR A 484 -17.11 -11.35 2.54
N ILE A 485 -16.61 -11.90 3.65
CA ILE A 485 -16.66 -11.29 4.98
C ILE A 485 -15.25 -10.89 5.38
N ASP A 486 -15.07 -9.65 5.82
CA ASP A 486 -13.79 -9.16 6.29
C ASP A 486 -13.35 -9.91 7.55
N CYS A 487 -12.08 -10.27 7.60
CA CYS A 487 -11.44 -10.95 8.74
C CYS A 487 -9.96 -10.53 8.84
N PRO A 488 -9.32 -10.70 10.00
CA PRO A 488 -7.87 -10.53 10.10
C PRO A 488 -7.14 -11.49 9.15
N SER A 489 -6.02 -11.05 8.57
CA SER A 489 -5.18 -11.91 7.75
C SER A 489 -4.41 -12.93 8.60
N ASP A 490 -3.84 -13.96 7.96
CA ASP A 490 -2.93 -14.91 8.63
C ASP A 490 -1.73 -14.18 9.26
N VAL A 491 -1.30 -13.07 8.67
CA VAL A 491 -0.22 -12.21 9.19
C VAL A 491 -0.63 -11.54 10.50
N ASP A 492 -1.87 -11.03 10.58
CA ASP A 492 -2.39 -10.38 11.77
C ASP A 492 -2.53 -11.40 12.92
N TYR A 493 -3.11 -12.56 12.64
CA TYR A 493 -3.20 -13.66 13.59
C TYR A 493 -1.84 -14.15 14.07
N ALA A 494 -0.87 -14.32 13.16
CA ALA A 494 0.48 -14.74 13.52
C ALA A 494 1.14 -13.77 14.51
N LYS A 495 1.09 -12.47 14.23
CA LYS A 495 1.65 -11.43 15.10
C LYS A 495 0.96 -11.40 16.47
N GLN A 496 -0.36 -11.44 16.48
CA GLN A 496 -1.16 -11.43 17.71
C GLN A 496 -0.81 -12.64 18.58
N TYR A 497 -0.90 -13.86 18.05
CA TYR A 497 -0.75 -15.04 18.88
C TYR A 497 0.70 -15.34 19.27
N LEU A 498 1.70 -14.92 18.47
CA LEU A 498 3.10 -14.96 18.91
C LEU A 498 3.34 -14.01 20.10
N HIS A 499 2.72 -12.83 20.08
CA HIS A 499 2.76 -11.92 21.23
C HIS A 499 2.08 -12.54 22.45
N ASP A 500 0.87 -13.10 22.29
CA ASP A 500 0.13 -13.77 23.37
C ASP A 500 0.92 -14.95 23.97
N TYR A 501 1.62 -15.71 23.10
CA TYR A 501 2.53 -16.78 23.52
C TYR A 501 3.67 -16.23 24.40
N ASP A 502 4.32 -15.15 23.97
CA ASP A 502 5.39 -14.50 24.73
C ASP A 502 4.92 -13.99 26.10
N VAL A 503 3.73 -13.37 26.14
CA VAL A 503 3.10 -12.93 27.38
C VAL A 503 2.84 -14.11 28.32
N GLN A 504 2.25 -15.20 27.81
CA GLN A 504 1.94 -16.41 28.59
C GLN A 504 3.21 -17.07 29.15
N HIS A 505 4.33 -17.05 28.43
CA HIS A 505 5.60 -17.66 28.83
C HIS A 505 6.54 -16.67 29.55
N GLY A 506 6.07 -15.49 29.91
CA GLY A 506 6.86 -14.48 30.64
C GLY A 506 7.97 -13.82 29.83
N MET A 507 7.92 -13.91 28.49
CA MET A 507 8.94 -13.36 27.59
C MET A 507 8.64 -11.93 27.14
N ASP A 508 7.51 -11.35 27.58
CA ASP A 508 7.11 -9.98 27.27
C ASP A 508 8.18 -8.94 27.65
N GLY A 509 8.91 -9.15 28.74
CA GLY A 509 10.04 -8.29 29.14
C GLY A 509 11.17 -8.26 28.11
N MET A 510 11.50 -9.38 27.46
CA MET A 510 12.54 -9.44 26.44
C MET A 510 12.11 -8.76 25.15
N SER A 511 10.85 -8.92 24.74
CA SER A 511 10.26 -8.20 23.59
C SER A 511 10.31 -6.69 23.81
N LYS A 512 9.96 -6.22 25.01
CA LYS A 512 10.07 -4.81 25.41
C LYS A 512 11.50 -4.28 25.35
N VAL A 513 12.48 -5.08 25.83
CA VAL A 513 13.91 -4.72 25.76
C VAL A 513 14.39 -4.62 24.30
N ARG A 514 14.04 -5.57 23.45
CA ARG A 514 14.39 -5.54 22.02
C ARG A 514 13.76 -4.31 21.32
N ALA A 515 12.47 -4.05 21.55
CA ALA A 515 11.79 -2.86 21.02
C ALA A 515 12.48 -1.57 21.48
N LEU A 516 12.85 -1.47 22.76
CA LEU A 516 13.56 -0.32 23.30
C LEU A 516 14.92 -0.14 22.63
N LEU A 517 15.68 -1.21 22.42
CA LEU A 517 17.00 -1.16 21.77
C LEU A 517 16.91 -0.76 20.30
N ASP A 518 15.81 -1.08 19.60
CA ASP A 518 15.57 -0.62 18.22
C ASP A 518 15.16 0.85 18.14
N VAL A 519 14.35 1.33 19.09
CA VAL A 519 13.79 2.68 19.09
C VAL A 519 14.76 3.72 19.65
N LEU A 520 15.55 3.39 20.68
CA LEU A 520 16.46 4.34 21.32
C LEU A 520 17.45 5.02 20.35
N PRO A 521 18.12 4.32 19.41
CA PRO A 521 19.03 4.98 18.46
C PRO A 521 18.31 5.97 17.54
N LYS A 522 17.03 5.67 17.17
CA LYS A 522 16.21 6.53 16.33
C LYS A 522 15.79 7.80 17.06
N LEU A 523 15.50 7.73 18.35
CA LEU A 523 15.20 8.91 19.16
C LEU A 523 16.45 9.74 19.47
N ARG A 524 17.59 9.11 19.71
CA ARG A 524 18.87 9.80 19.98
C ARG A 524 19.34 10.70 18.84
N GLN A 525 18.94 10.45 17.59
CA GLN A 525 19.24 11.39 16.50
C GLN A 525 18.67 12.79 16.70
N TYR A 526 17.69 12.95 17.60
CA TYR A 526 17.07 14.23 17.96
C TYR A 526 17.66 14.84 19.24
N GLU A 527 18.60 14.18 19.91
CA GLU A 527 19.26 14.72 21.11
C GLU A 527 19.89 16.10 20.84
N GLY A 528 19.61 17.06 21.70
CA GLY A 528 20.02 18.44 21.56
C GLY A 528 19.29 19.26 20.50
N ARG A 529 18.46 18.65 19.66
CA ARG A 529 17.64 19.34 18.64
C ARG A 529 16.43 20.01 19.27
N THR A 530 16.00 21.12 18.69
CA THR A 530 14.82 21.86 19.12
C THR A 530 13.61 21.47 18.28
N ILE A 531 12.59 20.94 18.94
CA ILE A 531 11.30 20.59 18.33
C ILE A 531 10.22 21.48 18.95
N VAL A 532 9.50 22.21 18.10
CA VAL A 532 8.30 22.98 18.51
C VAL A 532 7.06 22.20 18.11
N ILE A 533 6.16 21.97 19.04
CA ILE A 533 4.90 21.23 18.81
C ILE A 533 3.74 22.18 19.05
N LYS A 534 2.94 22.42 18.02
CA LYS A 534 1.66 23.12 18.19
C LYS A 534 0.60 22.13 18.64
N TYR A 535 0.10 22.34 19.86
CA TYR A 535 -0.85 21.52 20.55
C TYR A 535 -2.19 22.24 20.72
N GLY A 536 -3.28 21.72 20.14
CA GLY A 536 -4.58 22.40 20.22
C GLY A 536 -5.61 21.88 19.22
N GLY A 537 -6.81 22.45 19.25
CA GLY A 537 -7.96 22.00 18.47
C GLY A 537 -8.47 20.64 18.97
N SER A 538 -8.71 19.70 18.06
CA SER A 538 -9.20 18.35 18.38
C SER A 538 -8.26 17.53 19.27
N ALA A 539 -6.95 17.82 19.24
CA ALA A 539 -5.97 17.15 20.09
C ALA A 539 -6.16 17.46 21.60
N LEU A 540 -6.77 18.60 21.96
CA LEU A 540 -7.10 18.94 23.35
C LEU A 540 -8.36 18.25 23.88
N ASP A 541 -9.21 17.72 23.00
CA ASP A 541 -10.53 17.18 23.36
C ASP A 541 -10.61 15.64 23.23
N ALA A 542 -9.59 15.02 22.66
CA ALA A 542 -9.56 13.58 22.40
C ALA A 542 -9.01 12.78 23.58
N ALA A 543 -9.36 11.51 23.68
CA ALA A 543 -8.72 10.57 24.60
C ALA A 543 -7.18 10.44 24.35
N SER A 544 -6.72 10.86 23.17
CA SER A 544 -5.31 10.97 22.79
C SER A 544 -4.54 12.15 23.42
N THR A 545 -5.20 13.02 24.20
CA THR A 545 -4.57 14.18 24.86
C THR A 545 -3.36 13.77 25.70
N ASP A 546 -3.50 12.72 26.49
CA ASP A 546 -2.44 12.25 27.40
C ASP A 546 -1.26 11.65 26.60
N THR A 547 -1.51 10.95 25.49
CA THR A 547 -0.44 10.30 24.69
C THR A 547 0.49 11.30 23.99
N ILE A 548 -0.02 12.45 23.54
CA ILE A 548 0.81 13.52 22.96
C ILE A 548 1.72 14.16 24.03
N LEU A 549 1.22 14.33 25.25
CA LEU A 549 2.01 14.83 26.35
C LEU A 549 3.07 13.81 26.82
N GLU A 550 2.72 12.52 26.80
CA GLU A 550 3.66 11.41 27.02
C GLU A 550 4.78 11.41 25.96
N ASP A 551 4.44 11.63 24.70
CA ASP A 551 5.42 11.77 23.62
C ASP A 551 6.38 12.93 23.86
N ALA A 552 5.86 14.10 24.24
CA ALA A 552 6.67 15.27 24.54
C ALA A 552 7.62 15.03 25.74
N ALA A 553 7.12 14.36 26.78
CA ALA A 553 7.89 13.95 27.96
C ALA A 553 8.99 12.93 27.59
N ALA A 554 8.65 11.92 26.78
CA ALA A 554 9.60 10.92 26.31
C ALA A 554 10.71 11.56 25.46
N LEU A 555 10.39 12.47 24.55
CA LEU A 555 11.38 13.23 23.79
C LEU A 555 12.28 14.08 24.71
N GLN A 556 11.72 14.77 25.70
CA GLN A 556 12.50 15.49 26.70
C GLN A 556 13.47 14.56 27.44
N SER A 557 13.01 13.36 27.84
CA SER A 557 13.83 12.39 28.60
C SER A 557 15.05 11.88 27.83
N VAL A 558 15.02 11.88 26.49
CA VAL A 558 16.16 11.51 25.63
C VAL A 558 16.98 12.73 25.17
N GLY A 559 16.78 13.89 25.78
CA GLY A 559 17.58 15.08 25.55
C GLY A 559 17.11 15.98 24.40
N VAL A 560 15.89 15.80 23.90
CA VAL A 560 15.28 16.69 22.89
C VAL A 560 14.80 17.98 23.57
N ARG A 561 15.04 19.13 22.96
CA ARG A 561 14.60 20.45 23.42
C ARG A 561 13.18 20.74 22.93
N VAL A 562 12.17 20.27 23.68
CA VAL A 562 10.76 20.37 23.27
C VAL A 562 10.16 21.68 23.77
N VAL A 563 9.43 22.38 22.89
CA VAL A 563 8.59 23.55 23.21
C VAL A 563 7.17 23.26 22.77
N LEU A 564 6.21 23.32 23.69
CA LEU A 564 4.79 23.22 23.37
C LEU A 564 4.17 24.60 23.19
N VAL A 565 3.45 24.83 22.10
CA VAL A 565 2.63 26.03 21.91
C VAL A 565 1.19 25.59 21.77
N HIS A 566 0.33 26.04 22.71
CA HIS A 566 -1.02 25.52 22.76
C HIS A 566 -2.07 26.53 22.28
N GLY A 567 -3.21 26.00 21.81
CA GLY A 567 -4.44 26.76 21.59
C GLY A 567 -5.43 26.61 22.78
N GLY A 568 -6.71 26.80 22.52
CA GLY A 568 -7.78 26.67 23.52
C GLY A 568 -9.04 27.45 23.15
N GLY A 569 -9.38 27.51 21.86
CA GLY A 569 -10.53 28.26 21.36
C GLY A 569 -11.87 27.80 21.94
N LYS A 570 -12.04 26.49 22.19
CA LYS A 570 -13.24 25.93 22.83
C LYS A 570 -13.37 26.38 24.29
N GLU A 571 -12.25 26.41 25.01
CA GLU A 571 -12.22 26.84 26.40
C GLU A 571 -12.57 28.33 26.54
N ILE A 572 -12.06 29.16 25.60
CA ILE A 572 -12.48 30.58 25.52
C ILE A 572 -13.99 30.66 25.27
N SER A 573 -14.53 29.92 24.32
CA SER A 573 -15.96 29.92 24.00
C SER A 573 -16.82 29.48 25.20
N SER A 574 -16.40 28.41 25.88
CA SER A 574 -17.09 27.89 27.07
C SER A 574 -17.12 28.91 28.23
N LEU A 575 -16.02 29.65 28.46
CA LEU A 575 -16.00 30.71 29.46
C LEU A 575 -16.87 31.91 29.06
N LEU A 576 -16.81 32.36 27.79
CA LEU A 576 -17.66 33.45 27.32
C LEU A 576 -19.15 33.11 27.40
N GLU A 577 -19.53 31.87 27.06
CA GLU A 577 -20.90 31.38 27.18
C GLU A 577 -21.37 31.41 28.65
N ARG A 578 -20.56 30.96 29.60
CA ARG A 578 -20.84 31.01 31.03
C ARG A 578 -20.97 32.45 31.59
N MET A 579 -20.29 33.40 30.94
CA MET A 579 -20.36 34.84 31.26
C MET A 579 -21.48 35.55 30.48
N ASN A 580 -22.23 34.82 29.60
CA ASN A 580 -23.23 35.36 28.68
C ASN A 580 -22.67 36.44 27.73
N VAL A 581 -21.41 36.28 27.29
CA VAL A 581 -20.75 37.15 26.31
C VAL A 581 -20.83 36.47 24.93
N PRO A 582 -21.41 37.15 23.92
CA PRO A 582 -21.56 36.57 22.60
C PRO A 582 -20.19 36.37 21.94
N THR A 583 -20.01 35.22 21.27
CA THR A 583 -18.81 34.91 20.50
C THR A 583 -19.08 35.23 19.00
N VAL A 584 -18.24 36.06 18.42
CA VAL A 584 -18.31 36.45 17.00
C VAL A 584 -16.99 36.03 16.33
N PHE A 585 -17.10 35.43 15.13
CA PHE A 585 -15.95 35.12 14.29
C PHE A 585 -16.05 35.85 12.95
N GLU A 586 -14.94 36.40 12.50
CA GLU A 586 -14.84 37.04 11.18
C GLU A 586 -13.55 36.52 10.50
N ASN A 587 -13.69 36.01 9.28
CA ASN A 587 -12.59 35.42 8.49
C ASN A 587 -11.75 34.37 9.29
N GLY A 588 -12.40 33.61 10.19
CA GLY A 588 -11.73 32.58 11.01
C GLY A 588 -11.06 33.11 12.27
N TYR A 589 -11.07 34.43 12.51
CA TYR A 589 -10.56 35.05 13.73
C TYR A 589 -11.70 35.40 14.68
N ARG A 590 -11.48 35.17 16.00
CA ARG A 590 -12.42 35.61 17.02
C ARG A 590 -12.35 37.12 17.17
N VAL A 591 -13.43 37.86 16.89
CA VAL A 591 -13.52 39.29 17.21
C VAL A 591 -13.31 39.47 18.71
N THR A 592 -12.32 40.27 19.10
CA THR A 592 -11.80 40.36 20.46
C THR A 592 -11.87 41.78 20.96
N ASP A 593 -12.87 42.12 21.77
CA ASP A 593 -12.94 43.34 22.57
C ASP A 593 -12.18 43.14 23.91
N ASP A 594 -12.22 44.14 24.78
CA ASP A 594 -11.55 44.08 26.09
C ASP A 594 -12.03 42.91 26.95
N THR A 595 -13.33 42.63 26.99
CA THR A 595 -13.93 41.51 27.76
C THR A 595 -13.55 40.16 27.21
N VAL A 596 -13.56 40.02 25.89
CA VAL A 596 -13.15 38.80 25.19
C VAL A 596 -11.64 38.57 25.38
N LEU A 597 -10.82 39.62 25.33
CA LEU A 597 -9.37 39.52 25.57
C LEU A 597 -9.07 39.06 26.99
N GLU A 598 -9.69 39.66 28.03
CA GLU A 598 -9.50 39.27 29.42
C GLU A 598 -9.89 37.80 29.60
N THR A 599 -11.03 37.41 29.06
CA THR A 599 -11.50 36.02 29.08
C THR A 599 -10.52 35.06 28.37
N ALA A 600 -10.00 35.45 27.20
CA ALA A 600 -9.02 34.67 26.46
C ALA A 600 -7.70 34.52 27.27
N GLU A 601 -7.24 35.56 27.92
CA GLU A 601 -6.04 35.50 28.76
C GLU A 601 -6.24 34.58 29.97
N MET A 602 -7.37 34.65 30.67
CA MET A 602 -7.73 33.73 31.73
C MET A 602 -7.81 32.29 31.26
N ALA A 603 -8.48 32.05 30.13
CA ALA A 603 -8.62 30.72 29.54
C ALA A 603 -7.27 30.13 29.16
N LEU A 604 -6.52 30.85 28.33
CA LEU A 604 -5.29 30.34 27.74
C LEU A 604 -4.14 30.31 28.74
N SER A 605 -3.84 31.45 29.42
CA SER A 605 -2.60 31.55 30.21
C SER A 605 -2.74 30.98 31.64
N ALA A 606 -3.95 30.96 32.19
CA ALA A 606 -4.19 30.37 33.49
C ALA A 606 -4.75 28.92 33.40
N ARG A 607 -5.87 28.70 32.74
CA ARG A 607 -6.56 27.41 32.81
C ARG A 607 -5.92 26.35 31.90
N VAL A 608 -5.88 26.56 30.58
CA VAL A 608 -5.33 25.58 29.63
C VAL A 608 -3.83 25.37 29.86
N ASN A 609 -3.06 26.44 29.92
CA ASN A 609 -1.62 26.36 30.15
C ASN A 609 -1.26 25.56 31.41
N LYS A 610 -1.89 25.86 32.55
CA LYS A 610 -1.58 25.17 33.81
C LYS A 610 -2.13 23.75 33.87
N SER A 611 -3.22 23.43 33.17
CA SER A 611 -3.67 22.02 33.02
C SER A 611 -2.67 21.17 32.25
N ILE A 612 -2.10 21.68 31.15
CA ILE A 612 -1.04 21.01 30.39
C ILE A 612 0.21 20.80 31.24
N VAL A 613 0.66 21.86 31.96
CA VAL A 613 1.82 21.74 32.88
C VAL A 613 1.58 20.68 33.94
N SER A 614 0.40 20.68 34.56
CA SER A 614 0.06 19.68 35.58
C SER A 614 -0.04 18.26 35.02
N ALA A 615 -0.49 18.09 33.79
CA ALA A 615 -0.50 16.79 33.12
C ALA A 615 0.93 16.29 32.82
N LEU A 616 1.82 17.17 32.33
CA LEU A 616 3.23 16.86 32.12
C LEU A 616 3.95 16.52 33.45
N ASP A 617 3.70 17.27 34.53
CA ASP A 617 4.28 16.95 35.84
C ASP A 617 3.87 15.57 36.34
N ARG A 618 2.60 15.16 36.19
CA ARG A 618 2.12 13.81 36.57
C ARG A 618 2.86 12.68 35.91
N ILE A 619 3.31 12.89 34.67
CA ILE A 619 4.07 11.88 33.92
C ILE A 619 5.59 12.07 34.05
N GLY A 620 6.04 12.95 34.95
CA GLY A 620 7.45 13.14 35.32
C GLY A 620 8.24 14.10 34.42
N ALA A 621 7.60 14.82 33.50
CA ALA A 621 8.27 15.85 32.70
C ALA A 621 8.43 17.16 33.52
N LYS A 622 9.58 17.81 33.41
CA LYS A 622 9.79 19.12 34.03
C LYS A 622 9.23 20.22 33.12
N ALA A 623 8.00 20.63 33.32
CA ALA A 623 7.35 21.64 32.49
C ALA A 623 7.28 23.02 33.14
N CYS A 624 7.32 24.08 32.34
CA CYS A 624 7.13 25.46 32.77
C CYS A 624 6.16 26.19 31.86
N GLY A 625 5.04 26.63 32.39
CA GLY A 625 4.02 27.37 31.64
C GLY A 625 4.30 28.88 31.62
N VAL A 626 4.37 29.44 30.42
CA VAL A 626 4.56 30.87 30.15
C VAL A 626 3.53 31.39 29.15
N SER A 627 3.27 32.67 29.16
CA SER A 627 2.51 33.35 28.12
C SER A 627 3.43 34.13 27.16
N GLY A 628 2.97 34.44 25.98
CA GLY A 628 3.72 35.31 25.06
C GLY A 628 4.03 36.71 25.62
N ARG A 629 3.35 37.12 26.68
CA ARG A 629 3.64 38.39 27.39
C ARG A 629 4.87 38.30 28.31
N ASP A 630 5.16 37.11 28.86
CA ASP A 630 6.19 36.92 29.86
C ASP A 630 7.58 37.22 29.27
N GLY A 631 8.33 38.07 29.96
CA GLY A 631 9.64 38.49 29.49
C GLY A 631 9.66 39.19 28.12
N GLY A 632 8.49 39.57 27.58
CA GLY A 632 8.36 40.09 26.23
C GLY A 632 8.64 39.05 25.14
N LEU A 633 8.29 37.79 25.44
CA LEU A 633 8.52 36.62 24.58
C LEU A 633 7.93 36.81 23.17
N ILE A 634 6.66 37.23 23.09
CA ILE A 634 5.97 37.47 21.82
C ILE A 634 5.44 38.91 21.79
N THR A 635 5.89 39.70 20.83
CA THR A 635 5.38 41.05 20.55
C THR A 635 4.49 41.00 19.31
N ALA A 636 3.34 41.66 19.37
CA ALA A 636 2.37 41.71 18.29
C ALA A 636 1.84 43.14 18.09
N ARG A 637 1.31 43.42 16.92
CA ARG A 637 0.54 44.63 16.62
C ARG A 637 -0.89 44.24 16.30
N GLN A 638 -1.82 45.20 16.51
CA GLN A 638 -3.23 44.98 16.13
C GLN A 638 -3.33 44.60 14.64
N LYS A 639 -4.07 43.53 14.34
CA LYS A 639 -4.19 42.95 13.00
C LYS A 639 -5.14 43.81 12.14
N ASP A 640 -6.32 44.06 12.64
CA ASP A 640 -7.38 44.87 11.97
C ASP A 640 -8.25 45.50 13.03
N LYS A 641 -8.69 46.72 12.80
CA LYS A 641 -9.60 47.44 13.71
C LYS A 641 -10.97 46.73 13.84
N ALA A 642 -11.46 46.11 12.76
CA ALA A 642 -12.70 45.37 12.78
C ALA A 642 -12.63 44.12 13.68
N LEU A 643 -11.46 43.50 13.82
CA LEU A 643 -11.26 42.35 14.64
C LEU A 643 -10.98 42.72 16.13
N GLY A 644 -10.82 43.99 16.45
CA GLY A 644 -10.48 44.46 17.80
C GLY A 644 -9.08 44.13 18.22
N LEU A 645 -8.90 43.53 19.40
CA LEU A 645 -7.62 43.23 20.03
C LEU A 645 -7.02 41.90 19.54
N VAL A 646 -7.20 41.59 18.27
CA VAL A 646 -6.50 40.47 17.61
C VAL A 646 -5.12 40.93 17.13
N GLY A 647 -4.10 40.12 17.42
CA GLY A 647 -2.70 40.44 17.12
C GLY A 647 -2.13 39.74 15.89
N THR A 648 -1.28 40.44 15.15
CA THR A 648 -0.30 39.87 14.21
C THR A 648 1.08 39.94 14.86
N ILE A 649 1.76 38.80 14.98
CA ILE A 649 3.07 38.69 15.63
C ILE A 649 4.12 39.43 14.80
N THR A 650 4.87 40.34 15.43
CA THR A 650 5.92 41.14 14.80
C THR A 650 7.32 40.74 15.26
N LYS A 651 7.46 40.19 16.45
CA LYS A 651 8.76 39.79 17.04
C LYS A 651 8.61 38.71 18.09
N VAL A 652 9.53 37.75 18.12
CA VAL A 652 9.68 36.77 19.22
C VAL A 652 11.10 36.93 19.80
N ASP A 653 11.21 37.05 21.11
CA ASP A 653 12.49 37.03 21.80
C ASP A 653 12.71 35.66 22.47
N PRO A 654 13.57 34.81 21.90
CA PRO A 654 13.68 33.40 22.32
C PRO A 654 14.47 33.22 23.64
N ARG A 655 15.02 34.28 24.24
CA ARG A 655 15.90 34.19 25.45
C ARG A 655 15.23 33.44 26.59
N LEU A 656 13.96 33.75 26.91
CA LEU A 656 13.22 33.08 27.97
C LEU A 656 13.12 31.58 27.70
N LEU A 657 12.73 31.19 26.48
CA LEU A 657 12.60 29.77 26.12
C LEU A 657 13.92 29.04 26.14
N ARG A 658 15.01 29.66 25.64
CA ARG A 658 16.36 29.09 25.71
C ARG A 658 16.80 28.87 27.14
N THR A 659 16.60 29.84 28.05
CA THR A 659 16.93 29.72 29.48
C THR A 659 16.17 28.55 30.13
N LEU A 660 14.87 28.39 29.85
CA LEU A 660 14.10 27.29 30.38
C LEU A 660 14.58 25.94 29.86
N LEU A 661 14.81 25.82 28.53
CA LEU A 661 15.34 24.62 27.91
C LEU A 661 16.74 24.25 28.43
N ASP A 662 17.62 25.22 28.58
CA ASP A 662 18.98 25.01 29.10
C ASP A 662 18.99 24.63 30.59
N SER A 663 17.92 24.99 31.33
CA SER A 663 17.67 24.55 32.70
C SER A 663 16.90 23.21 32.79
N GLY A 664 16.68 22.57 31.65
CA GLY A 664 16.01 21.25 31.57
C GLY A 664 14.48 21.29 31.71
N PHE A 665 13.86 22.48 31.58
CA PHE A 665 12.41 22.60 31.55
C PHE A 665 11.86 22.48 30.12
N LEU A 666 10.60 21.96 30.02
CA LEU A 666 9.80 21.96 28.80
C LEU A 666 8.86 23.18 28.84
N PRO A 667 9.12 24.22 28.01
CA PRO A 667 8.24 25.39 27.98
C PRO A 667 6.90 25.07 27.36
N VAL A 668 5.81 25.51 28.02
CA VAL A 668 4.44 25.46 27.52
C VAL A 668 3.95 26.90 27.30
N VAL A 669 3.78 27.28 26.05
CA VAL A 669 3.55 28.69 25.66
C VAL A 669 2.09 28.92 25.30
N SER A 670 1.45 29.90 25.95
CA SER A 670 0.16 30.42 25.52
C SER A 670 0.33 31.57 24.50
N PRO A 671 -0.53 31.68 23.48
CA PRO A 671 -0.37 32.64 22.38
C PRO A 671 -0.79 34.07 22.71
N VAL A 672 -1.21 34.37 23.96
CA VAL A 672 -1.51 35.75 24.36
C VAL A 672 -0.20 36.54 24.36
N SER A 673 -0.16 37.56 23.52
CA SER A 673 1.07 38.30 23.21
C SER A 673 1.04 39.71 23.76
N ARG A 674 2.24 40.32 23.92
CA ARG A 674 2.39 41.72 24.28
C ARG A 674 2.17 42.60 23.06
N SER A 675 1.33 43.64 23.18
CA SER A 675 1.25 44.71 22.22
C SER A 675 2.48 45.61 22.26
N GLU A 676 2.81 46.29 21.17
CA GLU A 676 3.93 47.24 21.08
C GLU A 676 3.79 48.39 22.09
N ASP A 677 2.58 48.80 22.42
CA ASP A 677 2.26 49.83 23.44
C ASP A 677 2.18 49.29 24.88
N GLY A 678 2.43 48.00 25.10
CA GLY A 678 2.47 47.35 26.42
C GLY A 678 1.15 46.62 26.82
N GLY A 679 0.09 46.75 26.06
CA GLY A 679 -1.17 46.00 26.27
C GLY A 679 -1.07 44.51 25.94
N ALA A 680 -2.20 43.81 25.89
CA ALA A 680 -2.30 42.41 25.48
C ALA A 680 -3.03 42.29 24.12
N LEU A 681 -2.70 41.26 23.36
CA LEU A 681 -3.36 40.89 22.11
C LEU A 681 -3.59 39.38 22.05
N ASN A 682 -4.76 39.01 21.52
CA ASN A 682 -5.11 37.62 21.26
C ASN A 682 -4.51 37.21 19.90
N CYS A 683 -3.51 36.33 19.92
CA CYS A 683 -2.87 35.84 18.70
C CYS A 683 -3.28 34.40 18.37
N ASN A 684 -3.25 34.05 17.08
CA ASN A 684 -3.49 32.69 16.60
C ASN A 684 -2.37 31.77 17.07
N ALA A 685 -2.74 30.57 17.56
CA ALA A 685 -1.77 29.61 18.10
C ALA A 685 -0.87 28.99 17.02
N ASP A 686 -1.34 28.83 15.77
CA ASP A 686 -0.53 28.32 14.66
C ASP A 686 0.53 29.37 14.28
N ASP A 687 0.14 30.67 14.22
CA ASP A 687 1.04 31.77 13.97
C ASP A 687 2.07 31.90 15.11
N ALA A 688 1.67 31.69 16.36
CA ALA A 688 2.56 31.73 17.52
C ALA A 688 3.58 30.58 17.47
N ALA A 689 3.12 29.35 17.18
CA ALA A 689 4.01 28.19 17.07
C ALA A 689 5.03 28.38 15.93
N ARG A 690 4.59 28.87 14.77
CA ARG A 690 5.47 29.21 13.65
C ARG A 690 6.51 30.26 14.05
N ALA A 691 6.09 31.37 14.61
CA ALA A 691 6.99 32.46 14.99
C ALA A 691 8.00 32.05 16.08
N VAL A 692 7.57 31.25 17.06
CA VAL A 692 8.44 30.65 18.07
C VAL A 692 9.46 29.73 17.42
N ALA A 693 9.02 28.83 16.51
CA ALA A 693 9.92 27.90 15.81
C ALA A 693 10.98 28.64 14.98
N GLU A 694 10.61 29.69 14.26
CA GLU A 694 11.53 30.55 13.50
C GLU A 694 12.55 31.24 14.39
N ALA A 695 12.10 31.87 15.48
CA ALA A 695 12.99 32.59 16.41
C ALA A 695 13.95 31.65 17.18
N MET A 696 13.51 30.43 17.45
CA MET A 696 14.33 29.40 18.07
C MET A 696 15.33 28.77 17.10
N GLY A 697 15.11 28.90 15.77
CA GLY A 697 15.81 28.12 14.75
C GLY A 697 15.55 26.63 14.90
N ALA A 698 14.27 26.27 15.10
CA ALA A 698 13.89 24.90 15.40
C ALA A 698 14.27 23.92 14.27
N ASP A 699 14.77 22.75 14.64
CA ASP A 699 15.05 21.66 13.70
C ASP A 699 13.76 21.10 13.11
N LYS A 700 12.68 21.06 13.91
CA LYS A 700 11.36 20.59 13.48
C LYS A 700 10.23 21.38 14.14
N LEU A 701 9.21 21.72 13.33
CA LEU A 701 7.91 22.22 13.79
C LEU A 701 6.85 21.18 13.47
N ILE A 702 6.03 20.80 14.45
CA ILE A 702 4.94 19.85 14.29
C ILE A 702 3.61 20.55 14.55
N PHE A 703 2.73 20.56 13.56
CA PHE A 703 1.34 20.98 13.70
C PHE A 703 0.44 19.75 13.91
N LEU A 704 -0.16 19.64 15.08
CA LEU A 704 -1.19 18.65 15.35
C LEU A 704 -2.55 19.20 14.93
N THR A 705 -3.23 18.47 14.06
CA THR A 705 -4.49 18.90 13.41
C THR A 705 -5.54 17.77 13.49
N ASP A 706 -6.69 18.01 12.90
CA ASP A 706 -7.80 17.04 12.74
C ASP A 706 -7.79 16.35 11.37
N THR A 707 -6.70 16.46 10.64
CA THR A 707 -6.52 15.85 9.32
C THR A 707 -5.19 15.11 9.24
N ASP A 708 -5.13 14.03 8.45
CA ASP A 708 -3.96 13.14 8.32
C ASP A 708 -2.75 13.80 7.62
N GLY A 709 -2.80 15.12 7.39
CA GLY A 709 -1.78 15.88 6.68
C GLY A 709 -2.38 16.80 5.64
N ILE A 710 -1.60 17.15 4.61
CA ILE A 710 -2.08 17.94 3.47
C ILE A 710 -2.56 16.98 2.39
N LEU A 711 -3.84 17.06 2.07
CA LEU A 711 -4.53 16.25 1.07
C LEU A 711 -4.69 17.05 -0.24
N VAL A 712 -4.55 16.38 -1.38
CA VAL A 712 -4.90 16.96 -2.69
C VAL A 712 -6.43 17.07 -2.84
N ASP A 713 -7.16 16.08 -2.31
CA ASP A 713 -8.62 16.09 -2.18
C ASP A 713 -8.98 15.94 -0.71
N SER A 714 -9.62 16.97 -0.14
CA SER A 714 -9.99 17.00 1.28
C SER A 714 -10.94 15.89 1.74
N HIS A 715 -11.59 15.19 0.80
CA HIS A 715 -12.51 14.08 1.06
C HIS A 715 -11.90 12.71 0.82
N ASN A 716 -10.64 12.64 0.35
CA ASN A 716 -9.97 11.39 0.04
C ASN A 716 -8.59 11.31 0.74
N GLN A 717 -8.52 10.56 1.82
CA GLN A 717 -7.30 10.36 2.62
C GLN A 717 -6.15 9.72 1.83
N SER A 718 -6.44 8.94 0.78
CA SER A 718 -5.40 8.33 -0.07
C SER A 718 -4.61 9.35 -0.90
N THR A 719 -5.10 10.59 -1.00
CA THR A 719 -4.43 11.70 -1.70
C THR A 719 -3.44 12.48 -0.83
N ARG A 720 -3.08 11.97 0.34
CA ARG A 720 -2.13 12.59 1.26
C ARG A 720 -0.73 12.67 0.66
N ILE A 721 -0.15 13.86 0.73
CA ILE A 721 1.23 14.11 0.28
C ILE A 721 2.17 13.88 1.45
N ALA A 722 2.92 12.79 1.45
CA ALA A 722 3.82 12.44 2.55
C ALA A 722 5.01 13.42 2.70
N ARG A 723 5.59 13.89 1.59
CA ARG A 723 6.70 14.88 1.57
C ARG A 723 6.56 15.83 0.40
N MET A 724 6.86 17.10 0.64
CA MET A 724 6.92 18.12 -0.40
C MET A 724 8.00 19.17 -0.07
N ASP A 725 8.46 19.89 -1.08
CA ASP A 725 9.24 21.12 -0.90
C ASP A 725 8.33 22.35 -1.03
N VAL A 726 8.90 23.52 -0.71
CA VAL A 726 8.18 24.81 -0.76
C VAL A 726 7.67 25.12 -2.18
N ALA A 727 8.44 24.77 -3.22
CA ALA A 727 8.06 25.04 -4.60
C ALA A 727 6.83 24.22 -4.98
N ARG A 728 6.80 22.94 -4.63
CA ARG A 728 5.67 22.06 -4.88
C ARG A 728 4.42 22.49 -4.11
N ALA A 729 4.58 22.93 -2.86
CA ALA A 729 3.46 23.45 -2.07
C ALA A 729 2.82 24.68 -2.71
N LYS A 730 3.63 25.63 -3.21
CA LYS A 730 3.14 26.81 -3.93
C LYS A 730 2.41 26.43 -5.22
N GLU A 731 2.99 25.53 -6.02
CA GLU A 731 2.36 25.01 -7.24
C GLU A 731 0.98 24.40 -6.98
N LEU A 732 0.85 23.58 -5.92
CA LEU A 732 -0.41 22.94 -5.54
C LEU A 732 -1.46 23.94 -5.05
N MET A 733 -1.03 25.03 -4.40
CA MET A 733 -1.91 26.14 -4.02
C MET A 733 -2.37 26.94 -5.25
N ASP A 734 -1.44 27.29 -6.14
CA ASP A 734 -1.74 28.07 -7.35
C ASP A 734 -2.66 27.29 -8.33
N SER A 735 -2.52 25.98 -8.38
CA SER A 735 -3.41 25.10 -9.17
C SER A 735 -4.78 24.85 -8.53
N GLY A 736 -5.00 25.35 -7.30
CA GLY A 736 -6.26 25.15 -6.56
C GLY A 736 -6.46 23.74 -6.00
N LEU A 737 -5.47 22.86 -6.08
CA LEU A 737 -5.51 21.52 -5.50
C LEU A 737 -5.46 21.56 -3.96
N ILE A 738 -4.74 22.53 -3.39
CA ILE A 738 -4.83 22.86 -1.96
C ILE A 738 -5.80 24.02 -1.81
N ALA A 739 -6.95 23.79 -1.16
CA ALA A 739 -8.04 24.76 -1.07
C ALA A 739 -8.58 24.91 0.37
N GLY A 740 -9.43 25.93 0.58
CA GLY A 740 -10.17 26.14 1.82
C GLY A 740 -9.28 26.30 3.06
N GLY A 741 -9.64 25.60 4.12
CA GLY A 741 -8.95 25.66 5.44
C GLY A 741 -7.51 25.14 5.44
N MET A 742 -7.06 24.44 4.39
CA MET A 742 -5.68 23.96 4.28
C MET A 742 -4.72 25.06 3.79
N ILE A 743 -5.20 26.09 3.10
CA ILE A 743 -4.35 27.21 2.61
C ILE A 743 -3.59 27.89 3.73
N PRO A 744 -4.24 28.39 4.82
CA PRO A 744 -3.51 29.03 5.93
C PRO A 744 -2.49 28.11 6.59
N LYS A 745 -2.80 26.82 6.75
CA LYS A 745 -1.86 25.83 7.32
C LYS A 745 -0.66 25.64 6.42
N THR A 746 -0.90 25.45 5.11
CA THR A 746 0.18 25.28 4.12
C THR A 746 1.07 26.55 4.06
N MET A 747 0.45 27.74 4.12
CA MET A 747 1.20 29.02 4.17
C MET A 747 2.09 29.13 5.41
N ASN A 748 1.60 28.73 6.59
CA ASN A 748 2.43 28.67 7.80
C ASN A 748 3.60 27.69 7.66
N CYS A 749 3.39 26.53 7.02
CA CYS A 749 4.48 25.59 6.74
C CYS A 749 5.53 26.18 5.79
N ILE A 750 5.10 26.79 4.69
CA ILE A 750 5.98 27.47 3.70
C ILE A 750 6.80 28.54 4.40
N HIS A 751 6.13 29.42 5.15
CA HIS A 751 6.79 30.55 5.83
C HIS A 751 7.86 30.06 6.85
N ALA A 752 7.52 29.05 7.65
CA ALA A 752 8.45 28.50 8.63
C ALA A 752 9.73 27.93 7.97
N VAL A 753 9.58 27.16 6.87
CA VAL A 753 10.72 26.58 6.15
C VAL A 753 11.57 27.66 5.48
N GLU A 754 10.93 28.67 4.87
CA GLU A 754 11.65 29.80 4.26
C GLU A 754 12.44 30.63 5.30
N HIS A 755 11.94 30.71 6.55
CA HIS A 755 12.57 31.49 7.63
C HIS A 755 13.45 30.67 8.57
N GLY A 756 13.87 29.47 8.15
CA GLY A 756 14.98 28.78 8.79
C GLY A 756 14.61 27.61 9.69
N VAL A 757 13.33 27.23 9.78
CA VAL A 757 12.94 25.96 10.41
C VAL A 757 13.39 24.80 9.54
N GLY A 758 14.04 23.78 10.12
CA GLY A 758 14.65 22.67 9.38
C GLY A 758 13.60 21.85 8.58
N SER A 759 12.51 21.51 9.23
CA SER A 759 11.35 20.84 8.61
C SER A 759 10.05 21.15 9.34
N VAL A 760 8.93 21.09 8.64
CA VAL A 760 7.59 21.26 9.22
C VAL A 760 6.75 20.04 8.90
N THR A 761 6.14 19.44 9.91
CA THR A 761 5.25 18.27 9.73
C THR A 761 3.83 18.59 10.22
N VAL A 762 2.84 18.25 9.39
CA VAL A 762 1.41 18.30 9.75
C VAL A 762 0.95 16.87 10.04
N LEU A 763 0.49 16.60 11.27
CA LEU A 763 0.08 15.29 11.77
C LEU A 763 -1.36 15.31 12.28
N ASP A 764 -2.02 14.14 12.20
CA ASP A 764 -3.29 13.92 12.88
C ASP A 764 -3.06 13.83 14.40
N GLY A 765 -3.56 14.84 15.13
CA GLY A 765 -3.46 14.89 16.59
C GLY A 765 -4.42 13.95 17.33
N ARG A 766 -5.26 13.19 16.60
CA ARG A 766 -6.14 12.16 17.18
C ARG A 766 -5.47 10.79 17.25
N MET A 767 -4.36 10.61 16.48
CA MET A 767 -3.57 9.40 16.53
C MET A 767 -2.82 9.30 17.85
N GLU A 768 -2.95 8.18 18.54
CA GLU A 768 -2.17 7.89 19.75
C GLU A 768 -0.67 7.87 19.44
N HIS A 769 0.12 8.51 20.29
CA HIS A 769 1.59 8.61 20.14
C HIS A 769 2.07 9.14 18.79
N ALA A 770 1.30 10.02 18.13
CA ALA A 770 1.59 10.54 16.80
C ALA A 770 2.98 11.15 16.67
N VAL A 771 3.46 11.85 17.70
CA VAL A 771 4.76 12.56 17.68
C VAL A 771 5.93 11.58 17.79
N LEU A 772 5.86 10.58 18.67
CA LEU A 772 6.88 9.53 18.78
C LEU A 772 6.89 8.63 17.54
N LEU A 773 5.72 8.23 17.07
CA LEU A 773 5.61 7.41 15.87
C LEU A 773 6.22 8.13 14.65
N GLU A 774 5.96 9.43 14.47
CA GLU A 774 6.61 10.23 13.41
C GLU A 774 8.13 10.31 13.60
N ALA A 775 8.62 10.42 14.85
CA ALA A 775 10.05 10.51 15.14
C ALA A 775 10.82 9.22 14.80
N ILE A 776 10.18 8.04 14.91
CA ILE A 776 10.81 6.74 14.65
C ILE A 776 10.47 6.15 13.28
N ALA A 777 9.47 6.70 12.59
CA ALA A 777 8.99 6.19 11.31
C ALA A 777 10.03 6.41 10.19
N GLU A 778 10.16 5.44 9.30
CA GLU A 778 10.97 5.58 8.07
C GLU A 778 10.30 6.49 7.03
N LYS A 779 8.98 6.57 7.06
CA LYS A 779 8.16 7.44 6.19
C LYS A 779 7.28 8.31 7.08
N SER A 780 7.12 9.59 6.70
CA SER A 780 6.24 10.49 7.45
C SER A 780 4.81 9.96 7.53
N LEU A 781 4.26 9.96 8.74
CA LEU A 781 2.87 9.58 9.01
C LEU A 781 1.89 10.70 8.62
N GLY A 782 2.38 11.93 8.49
CA GLY A 782 1.64 13.09 8.02
C GLY A 782 2.20 13.65 6.72
N THR A 783 2.20 14.97 6.60
CA THR A 783 2.87 15.69 5.51
C THR A 783 4.08 16.44 6.05
N THR A 784 5.26 16.11 5.58
CA THR A 784 6.49 16.84 5.93
C THR A 784 6.92 17.75 4.79
N MET A 785 7.15 19.04 5.13
CA MET A 785 7.70 20.06 4.25
C MET A 785 9.14 20.40 4.68
N GLU A 786 10.07 20.42 3.73
CA GLU A 786 11.48 20.70 3.99
C GLU A 786 12.09 21.55 2.85
N LYS A 787 13.25 22.18 3.12
CA LYS A 787 14.00 22.84 2.05
C LYS A 787 14.47 21.83 1.02
N LYS A 788 14.35 22.19 -0.25
CA LYS A 788 14.97 21.40 -1.33
C LYS A 788 16.48 21.32 -1.07
N LYS A 789 17.00 20.10 -0.86
CA LYS A 789 18.45 19.85 -0.76
C LYS A 789 19.15 20.14 -2.07
#